data_3886b62ce88750ed8389a7d795371581
#
_entry.id   3886b62ce88750ed8389a7d795371581
#
_cell.length_a   1.000
_cell.length_b   1.000
_cell.length_c   1.000
_cell.angle_alpha   90.00
_cell.angle_beta   90.00
_cell.angle_gamma   90.00
#
_symmetry.space_group_name_H-M   'P 1'
#
loop_
_entity.id
_entity.type
_entity.pdbx_description
1 polymer ?
#
loop_
_entity_poly.entity_id
_entity_poly.type
_entity_poly.pdbx_seq_one_letter_code
_entity_poly.pdbx_strand_id
1 'polypeptide(L)'
;MRYWMLLLGLLPMTASACGMPVSVCFEASPGAFALIENTRPAAVWVEADADPAVRHAADNFAADLQRVSGHAASRPGEAQQAQAMLVMAGVLGHSPQIDALVRTRKLDVAGLAGTWEGYRQIVVERPFPGVPRALLLVGADRRGAAFGLYDLSAKIGVSPWYWFADVPVAQHRDVYVTAGNRQDQPAVKYRGFFINDEAPAFSTWANAHFGGFNAKMYAHVFELLLRLKGNTLWPAMWPPHAFHADDPRNTVLADEMGVVMGTSHHEPMTRAHDEWHRHTEDGITGGPWDYARNAENLRKFWRGGIERMMSKGDGQGYESLVTVGMRGDGDEAMAEGTAVPLLQSVVADQRRIIAEVTGRPAAQTPQVWALYKEVQDYYDHGMTVPDDVTLLFADDNWGQIRRLPAPGSERAGGYGVYYHFDYVGGPRNYKWINTTQIEKTWQQMDLAWQRGARQLWIVNVGDIKPLEFPLNFFMEQAWDPQDMTPDALAQYPRQWAQAQFGEAQAEEIGNLLTRYSQLAARRKPELLDARSFALGNGTDPSLDGGEFGAIVAQWTALEAEMVATGARVPPAYASAWFQLVEHPIRAFANLYRLYCAVAWNRRLAALGDVRANAFADEAEAAYAQDAALTERYHALENGKWQGMMAQTHIGYTSWQEPKQQVMPEVRRVAVGRKASADLARGKAVAPAVHTTQIEATNYTRAVGGAGLTWHKIAHLGQGEGAMLALPQGRASTTRADGVRLEYAFDVVKAGDVRMRLDLLPTLDTTGGNTLHLGVSLDDGPMQVLADALTPAATDAALQAQRDWNRAVIENNRALEVLFSGVAAGGHTLKVWRLDDNVVLQRITIE
;
A
#
# COMPACT_ATOMS: atom_id res chain seq x y z
N MET A 1 -3.10 65.44 -19.84
CA MET A 1 -3.29 64.02 -20.22
C MET A 1 -3.24 63.17 -18.98
N ARG A 2 -4.41 62.72 -18.49
CA ARG A 2 -4.53 61.86 -17.26
C ARG A 2 -4.60 60.40 -17.70
N TYR A 3 -3.62 59.61 -17.31
CA TYR A 3 -3.67 58.12 -17.43
C TYR A 3 -4.47 57.56 -16.28
N TRP A 4 -5.57 56.89 -16.59
CA TRP A 4 -6.31 56.01 -15.67
C TRP A 4 -5.67 54.63 -15.74
N MET A 5 -5.06 54.18 -14.65
CA MET A 5 -4.70 52.78 -14.46
C MET A 5 -5.94 52.01 -13.96
N LEU A 6 -6.47 51.12 -14.81
CA LEU A 6 -7.41 50.11 -14.39
C LEU A 6 -6.64 49.02 -13.60
N LEU A 7 -6.84 49.00 -12.28
CA LEU A 7 -6.53 47.82 -11.47
C LEU A 7 -7.57 46.73 -11.77
N LEU A 8 -7.22 45.73 -12.60
CA LEU A 8 -7.93 44.46 -12.62
C LEU A 8 -7.53 43.71 -11.36
N GLY A 9 -8.45 43.63 -10.37
CA GLY A 9 -8.35 42.74 -9.23
C GLY A 9 -8.44 41.30 -9.71
N LEU A 10 -7.35 40.56 -9.60
CA LEU A 10 -7.34 39.11 -9.64
C LEU A 10 -8.05 38.61 -8.37
N LEU A 11 -9.35 38.32 -8.50
CA LEU A 11 -10.06 37.49 -7.54
C LEU A 11 -9.47 36.06 -7.61
N PRO A 12 -9.10 35.45 -6.51
CA PRO A 12 -8.74 34.05 -6.52
C PRO A 12 -9.99 33.27 -6.96
N MET A 13 -9.91 32.60 -8.09
CA MET A 13 -10.86 31.55 -8.46
C MET A 13 -10.66 30.40 -7.48
N THR A 14 -11.35 30.44 -6.34
CA THR A 14 -11.65 29.21 -5.60
C THR A 14 -12.55 28.40 -6.52
N ALA A 15 -12.01 27.31 -7.07
CA ALA A 15 -12.80 26.33 -7.78
C ALA A 15 -13.85 25.80 -6.80
N SER A 16 -15.07 26.32 -6.90
CA SER A 16 -16.18 25.92 -6.04
C SER A 16 -16.55 24.48 -6.42
N ALA A 17 -16.23 23.53 -5.55
CA ALA A 17 -16.71 22.14 -5.62
C ALA A 17 -18.24 22.06 -5.74
N CYS A 18 -18.96 23.12 -5.43
CA CYS A 18 -20.40 23.29 -5.54
C CYS A 18 -20.97 23.36 -6.96
N GLY A 19 -20.13 23.27 -8.01
CA GLY A 19 -20.58 23.28 -9.42
C GLY A 19 -20.81 21.90 -10.02
N MET A 20 -20.32 20.84 -9.40
CA MET A 20 -20.44 19.46 -9.92
C MET A 20 -21.72 18.77 -9.39
N PRO A 21 -22.36 17.87 -10.18
CA PRO A 21 -23.49 17.09 -9.70
C PRO A 21 -23.13 16.23 -8.48
N VAL A 22 -24.01 16.19 -7.49
CA VAL A 22 -23.87 15.37 -6.27
C VAL A 22 -22.56 15.64 -5.52
N SER A 23 -22.18 16.92 -5.45
CA SER A 23 -21.06 17.40 -4.62
C SER A 23 -21.56 17.92 -3.28
N VAL A 24 -20.77 17.74 -2.24
CA VAL A 24 -21.07 18.28 -0.91
C VAL A 24 -20.62 19.73 -0.81
N CYS A 25 -21.50 20.57 -0.26
CA CYS A 25 -21.28 22.00 -0.05
C CYS A 25 -21.80 22.43 1.32
N PHE A 26 -21.22 23.50 1.85
CA PHE A 26 -21.62 24.09 3.14
C PHE A 26 -22.50 25.34 2.98
N GLU A 27 -22.82 25.70 1.76
CA GLU A 27 -23.73 26.79 1.40
C GLU A 27 -24.84 26.25 0.49
N ALA A 28 -26.04 26.80 0.70
CA ALA A 28 -27.20 26.40 -0.09
C ALA A 28 -27.06 26.88 -1.55
N SER A 29 -27.39 26.01 -2.51
CA SER A 29 -27.47 26.33 -3.93
C SER A 29 -28.82 25.92 -4.51
N PRO A 30 -29.28 26.54 -5.61
CA PRO A 30 -30.56 26.21 -6.24
C PRO A 30 -30.63 24.71 -6.57
N GLY A 31 -31.69 24.05 -6.09
CA GLY A 31 -31.92 22.63 -6.33
C GLY A 31 -31.12 21.66 -5.45
N ALA A 32 -30.22 22.13 -4.59
CA ALA A 32 -29.47 21.28 -3.67
C ALA A 32 -30.39 20.59 -2.66
N PHE A 33 -29.98 19.39 -2.24
CA PHE A 33 -30.62 18.64 -1.17
C PHE A 33 -29.97 19.04 0.16
N ALA A 34 -30.76 19.46 1.15
CA ALA A 34 -30.25 19.70 2.50
C ALA A 34 -29.98 18.36 3.20
N LEU A 35 -28.72 18.02 3.38
CA LEU A 35 -28.32 16.81 4.09
C LEU A 35 -28.26 17.06 5.61
N ILE A 36 -27.80 18.24 6.01
CA ILE A 36 -27.89 18.79 7.36
C ILE A 36 -28.37 20.24 7.22
N GLU A 37 -29.39 20.64 7.95
CA GLU A 37 -29.88 22.01 7.98
C GLU A 37 -30.17 22.47 9.41
N ASN A 38 -29.55 23.57 9.82
CA ASN A 38 -29.62 24.06 11.21
C ASN A 38 -29.29 22.96 12.23
N THR A 39 -28.20 22.23 12.02
CA THR A 39 -27.74 21.05 12.80
C THR A 39 -28.70 19.85 12.78
N ARG A 40 -29.78 19.88 12.03
CA ARG A 40 -30.71 18.74 11.89
C ARG A 40 -30.31 17.90 10.69
N PRO A 41 -29.88 16.64 10.91
CA PRO A 41 -29.53 15.74 9.82
C PRO A 41 -30.80 15.21 9.12
N ALA A 42 -30.67 14.87 7.85
CA ALA A 42 -31.68 14.17 7.09
C ALA A 42 -31.98 12.80 7.72
N ALA A 43 -33.21 12.34 7.56
CA ALA A 43 -33.56 10.99 7.92
C ALA A 43 -32.88 9.99 6.98
N VAL A 44 -32.38 8.88 7.50
CA VAL A 44 -31.75 7.81 6.70
C VAL A 44 -32.67 6.60 6.69
N TRP A 45 -33.15 6.22 5.52
CA TRP A 45 -34.10 5.14 5.37
C TRP A 45 -33.61 4.04 4.42
N VAL A 46 -33.82 2.82 4.83
CA VAL A 46 -33.69 1.60 4.01
C VAL A 46 -34.91 0.74 4.26
N GLU A 47 -35.30 -0.08 3.30
CA GLU A 47 -36.45 -0.98 3.48
C GLU A 47 -36.16 -2.02 4.59
N ALA A 48 -37.17 -2.47 5.27
CA ALA A 48 -37.02 -3.36 6.43
C ALA A 48 -36.36 -4.70 6.09
N ASP A 49 -36.60 -5.19 4.86
CA ASP A 49 -36.06 -6.41 4.30
C ASP A 49 -34.80 -6.19 3.47
N ALA A 50 -34.22 -4.97 3.49
CA ALA A 50 -32.96 -4.68 2.80
C ALA A 50 -31.83 -5.62 3.25
N ASP A 51 -30.91 -5.89 2.34
CA ASP A 51 -29.72 -6.70 2.64
C ASP A 51 -29.01 -6.18 3.91
N PRO A 52 -28.52 -7.07 4.80
CA PRO A 52 -27.81 -6.67 6.00
C PRO A 52 -26.65 -5.69 5.73
N ALA A 53 -25.90 -5.86 4.65
CA ALA A 53 -24.79 -4.95 4.30
C ALA A 53 -25.26 -3.52 4.04
N VAL A 54 -26.41 -3.37 3.39
CA VAL A 54 -27.01 -2.04 3.15
C VAL A 54 -27.50 -1.42 4.47
N ARG A 55 -28.09 -2.24 5.38
CA ARG A 55 -28.52 -1.77 6.70
C ARG A 55 -27.34 -1.32 7.55
N HIS A 56 -26.26 -2.12 7.62
CA HIS A 56 -25.02 -1.75 8.33
C HIS A 56 -24.42 -0.45 7.80
N ALA A 57 -24.30 -0.31 6.48
CA ALA A 57 -23.79 0.92 5.89
C ALA A 57 -24.70 2.13 6.17
N ALA A 58 -26.02 1.95 6.19
CA ALA A 58 -26.95 3.03 6.52
C ALA A 58 -26.92 3.40 8.01
N ASP A 59 -26.68 2.44 8.91
CA ASP A 59 -26.49 2.72 10.34
C ASP A 59 -25.19 3.49 10.58
N ASN A 60 -24.10 3.09 9.91
CA ASN A 60 -22.84 3.82 9.93
C ASN A 60 -22.99 5.24 9.37
N PHE A 61 -23.70 5.40 8.25
CA PHE A 61 -23.97 6.72 7.68
C PHE A 61 -24.83 7.61 8.59
N ALA A 62 -25.83 7.05 9.27
CA ALA A 62 -26.61 7.80 10.26
C ALA A 62 -25.73 8.25 11.45
N ALA A 63 -24.83 7.38 11.90
CA ALA A 63 -23.83 7.75 12.91
C ALA A 63 -22.85 8.83 12.41
N ASP A 64 -22.47 8.79 11.12
CA ASP A 64 -21.63 9.81 10.52
C ASP A 64 -22.34 11.18 10.45
N LEU A 65 -23.60 11.19 10.08
CA LEU A 65 -24.42 12.40 10.14
C LEU A 65 -24.48 12.97 11.57
N GLN A 66 -24.55 12.10 12.58
CA GLN A 66 -24.51 12.52 13.98
C GLN A 66 -23.15 13.12 14.34
N ARG A 67 -22.04 12.54 13.88
CA ARG A 67 -20.69 13.08 14.11
C ARG A 67 -20.56 14.49 13.52
N VAL A 68 -21.07 14.67 12.29
CA VAL A 68 -20.98 15.94 11.57
C VAL A 68 -21.96 17.00 12.10
N SER A 69 -23.18 16.62 12.49
CA SER A 69 -24.20 17.58 12.92
C SER A 69 -24.26 17.83 14.43
N GLY A 70 -23.72 16.91 15.22
CA GLY A 70 -23.90 16.85 16.68
C GLY A 70 -25.25 16.26 17.11
N HIS A 71 -26.14 15.88 16.18
CA HIS A 71 -27.49 15.42 16.45
C HIS A 71 -27.78 14.09 15.75
N ALA A 72 -28.48 13.18 16.43
CA ALA A 72 -28.82 11.88 15.88
C ALA A 72 -29.71 12.00 14.62
N ALA A 73 -29.34 11.30 13.55
CA ALA A 73 -30.20 11.13 12.40
C ALA A 73 -31.34 10.16 12.70
N SER A 74 -32.57 10.50 12.28
CA SER A 74 -33.69 9.60 12.46
C SER A 74 -33.62 8.41 11.48
N ARG A 75 -34.07 7.25 11.95
CA ARG A 75 -34.25 6.03 11.16
C ARG A 75 -35.71 5.70 11.08
N PRO A 76 -36.51 6.32 10.18
CA PRO A 76 -37.96 6.13 10.12
C PRO A 76 -38.30 4.70 9.67
N GLY A 77 -39.34 4.14 10.27
CA GLY A 77 -39.99 2.94 9.73
C GLY A 77 -40.86 3.27 8.50
N GLU A 78 -41.36 2.23 7.81
CA GLU A 78 -42.14 2.39 6.57
C GLU A 78 -43.35 3.33 6.69
N ALA A 79 -43.98 3.36 7.85
CA ALA A 79 -45.16 4.21 8.10
C ALA A 79 -44.83 5.71 8.31
N GLN A 80 -43.54 6.08 8.39
CA GLN A 80 -43.07 7.43 8.71
C GLN A 80 -42.24 8.07 7.60
N GLN A 81 -42.45 7.65 6.35
CA GLN A 81 -41.62 8.11 5.20
C GLN A 81 -41.77 9.60 4.86
N ALA A 82 -42.82 10.28 5.33
CA ALA A 82 -43.04 11.70 5.06
C ALA A 82 -42.06 12.59 5.85
N GLN A 83 -40.80 12.66 5.38
CA GLN A 83 -39.75 13.51 5.93
C GLN A 83 -39.40 14.63 4.96
N ALA A 84 -39.13 15.83 5.46
CA ALA A 84 -38.74 16.96 4.62
C ALA A 84 -37.37 16.74 3.98
N MET A 85 -36.47 16.04 4.66
CA MET A 85 -35.12 15.68 4.21
C MET A 85 -34.96 14.17 4.38
N LEU A 86 -34.85 13.43 3.28
CA LEU A 86 -34.76 11.97 3.28
C LEU A 86 -33.59 11.51 2.43
N VAL A 87 -32.69 10.72 3.02
CA VAL A 87 -31.71 9.89 2.31
C VAL A 87 -32.25 8.48 2.28
N MET A 88 -32.36 7.89 1.08
CA MET A 88 -32.80 6.51 0.91
C MET A 88 -31.73 5.71 0.20
N ALA A 89 -31.36 4.54 0.74
CA ALA A 89 -30.45 3.60 0.09
C ALA A 89 -31.15 2.27 -0.20
N GLY A 90 -30.80 1.64 -1.32
CA GLY A 90 -31.31 0.33 -1.70
C GLY A 90 -30.67 -0.24 -2.95
N VAL A 91 -31.04 -1.48 -3.29
CA VAL A 91 -30.48 -2.24 -4.40
C VAL A 91 -31.48 -2.34 -5.54
N LEU A 92 -31.04 -2.05 -6.74
CA LEU A 92 -31.85 -2.14 -7.95
C LEU A 92 -32.36 -3.58 -8.16
N GLY A 93 -33.68 -3.75 -8.35
CA GLY A 93 -34.33 -5.06 -8.47
C GLY A 93 -34.59 -5.77 -7.14
N HIS A 94 -34.17 -5.23 -6.01
CA HIS A 94 -34.36 -5.77 -4.67
C HIS A 94 -34.91 -4.74 -3.69
N SER A 95 -35.28 -3.55 -4.17
CA SER A 95 -35.90 -2.48 -3.38
C SER A 95 -37.19 -2.05 -4.06
N PRO A 96 -38.37 -2.54 -3.61
CA PRO A 96 -39.70 -2.26 -4.20
C PRO A 96 -39.95 -0.77 -4.44
N GLN A 97 -39.52 0.10 -3.49
CA GLN A 97 -39.70 1.54 -3.61
C GLN A 97 -38.82 2.17 -4.70
N ILE A 98 -37.56 1.76 -4.78
CA ILE A 98 -36.64 2.20 -5.86
C ILE A 98 -37.16 1.72 -7.20
N ASP A 99 -37.55 0.45 -7.29
CA ASP A 99 -38.08 -0.14 -8.52
C ASP A 99 -39.38 0.53 -8.97
N ALA A 100 -40.22 0.98 -8.02
CA ALA A 100 -41.41 1.76 -8.33
C ALA A 100 -41.07 3.13 -8.93
N LEU A 101 -40.04 3.80 -8.41
CA LEU A 101 -39.55 5.08 -8.97
C LEU A 101 -38.97 4.89 -10.36
N VAL A 102 -38.27 3.79 -10.63
CA VAL A 102 -37.77 3.43 -11.97
C VAL A 102 -38.93 3.19 -12.93
N ARG A 103 -39.90 2.34 -12.55
CA ARG A 103 -41.09 2.06 -13.38
C ARG A 103 -41.91 3.30 -13.70
N THR A 104 -42.01 4.24 -12.78
CA THR A 104 -42.75 5.49 -12.95
C THR A 104 -41.91 6.60 -13.61
N ARG A 105 -40.69 6.29 -14.04
CA ARG A 105 -39.72 7.21 -14.69
C ARG A 105 -39.36 8.43 -13.84
N LYS A 106 -39.46 8.31 -12.53
CA LYS A 106 -38.99 9.34 -11.58
C LYS A 106 -37.50 9.17 -11.25
N LEU A 107 -36.96 7.98 -11.51
CA LEU A 107 -35.56 7.62 -11.26
C LEU A 107 -34.97 7.00 -12.53
N ASP A 108 -33.91 7.62 -13.05
CA ASP A 108 -33.11 7.05 -14.15
C ASP A 108 -31.93 6.27 -13.58
N VAL A 109 -31.83 5.00 -13.94
CA VAL A 109 -30.76 4.07 -13.56
C VAL A 109 -30.08 3.46 -14.78
N ALA A 110 -30.16 4.09 -15.95
CA ALA A 110 -29.56 3.62 -17.17
C ALA A 110 -28.03 3.43 -16.99
N GLY A 111 -27.50 2.26 -17.37
CA GLY A 111 -26.09 1.91 -17.23
C GLY A 111 -25.66 1.45 -15.82
N LEU A 112 -26.57 1.36 -14.84
CA LEU A 112 -26.25 0.83 -13.51
C LEU A 112 -26.45 -0.69 -13.43
N ALA A 113 -27.54 -1.19 -14.02
CA ALA A 113 -27.89 -2.61 -13.97
C ALA A 113 -26.77 -3.51 -14.54
N GLY A 114 -26.39 -4.53 -13.77
CA GLY A 114 -25.36 -5.51 -14.16
C GLY A 114 -23.92 -5.02 -13.97
N THR A 115 -23.70 -3.81 -13.48
CA THR A 115 -22.35 -3.38 -13.06
C THR A 115 -21.97 -4.06 -11.74
N TRP A 116 -20.69 -4.37 -11.60
CA TRP A 116 -20.16 -4.92 -10.37
C TRP A 116 -19.95 -3.79 -9.36
N GLU A 117 -20.64 -3.85 -8.24
CA GLU A 117 -20.55 -2.88 -7.13
C GLU A 117 -20.75 -1.40 -7.55
N GLY A 118 -21.39 -1.19 -8.70
CA GLY A 118 -21.73 0.14 -9.15
C GLY A 118 -22.83 0.77 -8.29
N TYR A 119 -22.75 2.09 -8.14
CA TYR A 119 -23.79 2.84 -7.45
C TYR A 119 -24.12 4.15 -8.16
N ARG A 120 -25.34 4.63 -7.93
CA ARG A 120 -25.78 5.93 -8.37
C ARG A 120 -26.28 6.75 -7.18
N GLN A 121 -25.81 7.97 -7.09
CA GLN A 121 -26.29 9.00 -6.17
C GLN A 121 -27.10 10.01 -6.98
N ILE A 122 -28.33 10.31 -6.56
CA ILE A 122 -29.21 11.21 -7.31
C ILE A 122 -30.16 11.96 -6.39
N VAL A 123 -30.33 13.27 -6.63
CA VAL A 123 -31.34 14.08 -5.97
C VAL A 123 -32.64 14.02 -6.79
N VAL A 124 -33.72 13.52 -6.20
CA VAL A 124 -35.02 13.31 -6.86
C VAL A 124 -36.10 14.22 -6.24
N GLU A 125 -36.78 14.96 -7.09
CA GLU A 125 -37.92 15.81 -6.71
C GLU A 125 -39.18 14.96 -6.52
N ARG A 126 -39.86 15.16 -5.39
CA ARG A 126 -41.16 14.50 -5.05
C ARG A 126 -41.14 12.99 -5.31
N PRO A 127 -40.16 12.24 -4.77
CA PRO A 127 -40.08 10.79 -5.01
C PRO A 127 -41.34 10.09 -4.45
N PHE A 128 -41.78 10.47 -3.23
CA PHE A 128 -42.89 9.88 -2.50
C PHE A 128 -43.88 10.95 -2.07
N PRO A 129 -45.18 10.56 -1.77
CA PRO A 129 -46.15 11.46 -1.18
C PRO A 129 -45.61 12.07 0.14
N GLY A 130 -45.68 13.39 0.25
CA GLY A 130 -45.22 14.11 1.44
C GLY A 130 -43.72 14.31 1.55
N VAL A 131 -42.90 13.82 0.59
CA VAL A 131 -41.44 14.02 0.53
C VAL A 131 -41.12 14.99 -0.62
N PRO A 132 -40.79 16.25 -0.32
CA PRO A 132 -40.54 17.23 -1.39
C PRO A 132 -39.31 16.89 -2.22
N ARG A 133 -38.24 16.34 -1.58
CA ARG A 133 -36.98 15.99 -2.23
C ARG A 133 -36.28 14.88 -1.42
N ALA A 134 -35.62 13.95 -2.10
CA ALA A 134 -34.80 12.94 -1.48
C ALA A 134 -33.46 12.78 -2.22
N LEU A 135 -32.43 12.41 -1.47
CA LEU A 135 -31.18 11.89 -2.01
C LEU A 135 -31.29 10.36 -2.04
N LEU A 136 -31.26 9.78 -3.25
CA LEU A 136 -31.32 8.33 -3.45
C LEU A 136 -29.91 7.79 -3.74
N LEU A 137 -29.57 6.69 -3.06
CA LEU A 137 -28.33 5.93 -3.19
C LEU A 137 -28.70 4.55 -3.68
N VAL A 138 -28.53 4.30 -4.97
CA VAL A 138 -28.98 3.08 -5.65
C VAL A 138 -27.76 2.26 -6.03
N GLY A 139 -27.63 1.07 -5.45
CA GLY A 139 -26.61 0.10 -5.83
C GLY A 139 -27.08 -0.86 -6.93
N ALA A 140 -26.18 -1.27 -7.81
CA ALA A 140 -26.39 -2.40 -8.70
C ALA A 140 -26.50 -3.72 -7.92
N ASP A 141 -25.80 -3.78 -6.78
CA ASP A 141 -25.80 -4.86 -5.80
C ASP A 141 -25.66 -4.30 -4.36
N ARG A 142 -25.62 -5.19 -3.35
CA ARG A 142 -25.54 -4.84 -1.93
C ARG A 142 -24.34 -3.95 -1.58
N ARG A 143 -23.15 -4.23 -2.18
CA ARG A 143 -21.95 -3.45 -1.93
C ARG A 143 -21.98 -2.12 -2.67
N GLY A 144 -22.52 -2.07 -3.88
CA GLY A 144 -22.73 -0.80 -4.57
C GLY A 144 -23.56 0.17 -3.73
N ALA A 145 -24.67 -0.29 -3.12
CA ALA A 145 -25.47 0.55 -2.25
C ALA A 145 -24.68 1.00 -0.99
N ALA A 146 -23.89 0.11 -0.37
CA ALA A 146 -23.04 0.43 0.76
C ALA A 146 -21.93 1.43 0.38
N PHE A 147 -21.26 1.24 -0.76
CA PHE A 147 -20.23 2.17 -1.23
C PHE A 147 -20.76 3.56 -1.56
N GLY A 148 -21.99 3.64 -2.08
CA GLY A 148 -22.65 4.93 -2.28
C GLY A 148 -22.85 5.70 -0.96
N LEU A 149 -23.17 5.01 0.15
CA LEU A 149 -23.26 5.61 1.48
C LEU A 149 -21.88 6.02 2.03
N TYR A 150 -20.89 5.15 1.95
CA TYR A 150 -19.51 5.48 2.43
C TYR A 150 -18.83 6.56 1.59
N ASP A 151 -19.10 6.64 0.29
CA ASP A 151 -18.64 7.74 -0.54
C ASP A 151 -19.22 9.08 -0.07
N LEU A 152 -20.49 9.09 0.32
CA LEU A 152 -21.11 10.28 0.88
C LEU A 152 -20.56 10.59 2.28
N SER A 153 -20.30 9.58 3.12
CA SER A 153 -19.62 9.74 4.41
C SER A 153 -18.27 10.45 4.27
N ALA A 154 -17.45 10.00 3.32
CA ALA A 154 -16.16 10.62 3.05
C ALA A 154 -16.31 12.09 2.59
N LYS A 155 -17.27 12.37 1.71
CA LYS A 155 -17.53 13.72 1.18
C LYS A 155 -18.03 14.71 2.24
N ILE A 156 -18.73 14.25 3.27
CA ILE A 156 -19.14 15.11 4.40
C ILE A 156 -18.05 15.25 5.48
N GLY A 157 -16.85 14.73 5.23
CA GLY A 157 -15.68 14.92 6.08
C GLY A 157 -15.47 13.81 7.13
N VAL A 158 -16.12 12.64 7.00
CA VAL A 158 -15.82 11.49 7.85
C VAL A 158 -14.76 10.62 7.19
N SER A 159 -13.52 10.74 7.67
CA SER A 159 -12.39 9.95 7.19
C SER A 159 -12.64 8.44 7.41
N PRO A 160 -12.20 7.56 6.49
CA PRO A 160 -12.11 6.12 6.76
C PRO A 160 -11.31 5.80 8.04
N TRP A 161 -10.37 6.66 8.38
CA TRP A 161 -9.44 6.52 9.50
C TRP A 161 -9.97 7.14 10.82
N TYR A 162 -11.24 7.58 10.85
CA TYR A 162 -11.81 8.21 12.04
C TYR A 162 -11.67 7.34 13.29
N TRP A 163 -11.74 6.02 13.13
CA TRP A 163 -11.59 5.07 14.22
C TRP A 163 -10.14 4.53 14.34
N PHE A 164 -9.53 4.07 13.22
CA PHE A 164 -8.20 3.45 13.25
C PHE A 164 -7.03 4.42 13.42
N ALA A 165 -7.24 5.73 13.23
CA ALA A 165 -6.22 6.75 13.46
C ALA A 165 -6.76 7.95 14.24
N ASP A 166 -7.92 7.81 14.88
CA ASP A 166 -8.56 8.84 15.70
C ASP A 166 -8.70 10.20 14.99
N VAL A 167 -8.93 10.16 13.68
CA VAL A 167 -9.15 11.38 12.89
C VAL A 167 -10.47 12.01 13.31
N PRO A 168 -10.46 13.24 13.87
CA PRO A 168 -11.68 13.88 14.34
C PRO A 168 -12.57 14.29 13.18
N VAL A 169 -13.87 14.27 13.41
CA VAL A 169 -14.87 14.72 12.45
C VAL A 169 -15.26 16.16 12.75
N ALA A 170 -15.07 17.04 11.76
CA ALA A 170 -15.48 18.44 11.89
C ALA A 170 -17.02 18.54 11.92
N GLN A 171 -17.55 19.36 12.84
CA GLN A 171 -18.98 19.62 12.91
C GLN A 171 -19.38 20.76 11.98
N HIS A 172 -20.51 20.58 11.28
CA HIS A 172 -21.08 21.56 10.38
C HIS A 172 -22.57 21.78 10.72
N ARG A 173 -22.97 23.04 10.76
CA ARG A 173 -24.34 23.45 10.97
C ARG A 173 -25.22 23.10 9.78
N ASP A 174 -24.71 23.34 8.59
CA ASP A 174 -25.42 23.17 7.34
C ASP A 174 -24.55 22.41 6.35
N VAL A 175 -25.09 21.38 5.69
CA VAL A 175 -24.44 20.58 4.65
C VAL A 175 -25.46 20.30 3.55
N TYR A 176 -25.08 20.57 2.31
CA TYR A 176 -25.93 20.38 1.15
C TYR A 176 -25.27 19.46 0.12
N VAL A 177 -26.09 18.73 -0.62
CA VAL A 177 -25.69 17.94 -1.79
C VAL A 177 -26.27 18.59 -3.02
N THR A 178 -25.43 18.96 -3.99
CA THR A 178 -25.89 19.62 -5.24
C THR A 178 -26.82 18.72 -6.04
N ALA A 179 -27.74 19.34 -6.79
CA ALA A 179 -28.66 18.62 -7.66
C ALA A 179 -27.93 17.83 -8.75
N GLY A 180 -28.61 16.84 -9.31
CA GLY A 180 -28.10 16.01 -10.41
C GLY A 180 -27.94 14.57 -10.03
N ASN A 181 -27.13 13.84 -10.84
CA ASN A 181 -26.81 12.44 -10.59
C ASN A 181 -25.32 12.18 -10.83
N ARG A 182 -24.76 11.21 -10.10
CA ARG A 182 -23.42 10.69 -10.27
C ARG A 182 -23.47 9.17 -10.18
N GLN A 183 -22.82 8.52 -11.11
CA GLN A 183 -22.60 7.07 -11.07
C GLN A 183 -21.11 6.80 -10.91
N ASP A 184 -20.77 5.77 -10.15
CA ASP A 184 -19.41 5.31 -9.94
C ASP A 184 -19.38 3.79 -9.77
N GLN A 185 -18.24 3.18 -10.08
CA GLN A 185 -18.03 1.74 -9.96
C GLN A 185 -16.53 1.41 -9.94
N PRO A 186 -16.10 0.30 -9.33
CA PRO A 186 -14.69 -0.07 -9.29
C PRO A 186 -14.19 -0.60 -10.62
N ALA A 187 -12.92 -0.35 -10.89
CA ALA A 187 -12.20 -0.90 -12.03
C ALA A 187 -11.61 -2.30 -11.74
N VAL A 188 -11.08 -2.52 -10.53
CA VAL A 188 -10.61 -3.83 -10.08
C VAL A 188 -11.73 -4.54 -9.33
N LYS A 189 -12.00 -5.81 -9.66
CA LYS A 189 -13.18 -6.51 -9.14
C LYS A 189 -13.10 -6.83 -7.66
N TYR A 190 -12.03 -7.50 -7.20
CA TYR A 190 -11.76 -7.78 -5.80
C TYR A 190 -10.60 -6.92 -5.32
N ARG A 191 -10.79 -6.17 -4.26
CA ARG A 191 -9.86 -5.18 -3.72
C ARG A 191 -9.80 -5.33 -2.23
N GLY A 192 -8.59 -5.47 -1.69
CA GLY A 192 -8.48 -5.63 -0.26
C GLY A 192 -7.08 -5.77 0.27
N PHE A 193 -6.99 -6.19 1.51
CA PHE A 193 -5.71 -6.36 2.19
C PHE A 193 -5.65 -7.66 2.98
N PHE A 194 -4.45 -8.04 3.33
CA PHE A 194 -4.13 -9.20 4.14
C PHE A 194 -3.56 -8.74 5.48
N ILE A 195 -4.22 -9.14 6.58
CA ILE A 195 -3.67 -9.02 7.93
C ILE A 195 -2.75 -10.22 8.12
N ASN A 196 -1.46 -10.00 7.97
CA ASN A 196 -0.42 -11.00 8.04
C ASN A 196 0.66 -10.51 8.99
N ASP A 197 1.42 -11.43 9.57
CA ASP A 197 2.52 -11.09 10.48
C ASP A 197 2.09 -10.23 11.70
N GLU A 198 0.87 -10.45 12.15
CA GLU A 198 0.18 -9.70 13.19
C GLU A 198 0.81 -9.79 14.59
N ALA A 199 1.78 -10.67 14.78
CA ALA A 199 2.51 -10.79 16.03
C ALA A 199 3.86 -10.04 15.96
N PRO A 200 4.26 -9.34 17.05
CA PRO A 200 3.54 -9.23 18.32
C PRO A 200 2.54 -8.05 18.39
N ALA A 201 2.52 -7.12 17.42
CA ALA A 201 1.85 -5.84 17.56
C ALA A 201 0.31 -5.97 17.54
N PHE A 202 -0.29 -6.30 16.42
CA PHE A 202 -1.74 -6.38 16.29
C PHE A 202 -2.38 -7.42 17.21
N SER A 203 -1.70 -8.57 17.41
CA SER A 203 -2.19 -9.62 18.32
C SER A 203 -2.16 -9.17 19.78
N THR A 204 -1.13 -8.46 20.24
CA THR A 204 -1.10 -7.91 21.60
C THR A 204 -2.26 -6.93 21.80
N TRP A 205 -2.46 -6.03 20.84
CA TRP A 205 -3.56 -5.07 20.87
C TRP A 205 -4.94 -5.77 20.84
N ALA A 206 -5.15 -6.70 19.91
CA ALA A 206 -6.43 -7.42 19.77
C ALA A 206 -6.78 -8.21 21.03
N ASN A 207 -5.81 -8.91 21.62
CA ASN A 207 -5.99 -9.63 22.87
C ASN A 207 -6.33 -8.69 24.04
N ALA A 208 -5.65 -7.54 24.15
CA ALA A 208 -5.88 -6.60 25.23
C ALA A 208 -7.27 -5.95 25.18
N HIS A 209 -7.79 -5.63 23.99
CA HIS A 209 -9.01 -4.85 23.82
C HIS A 209 -10.26 -5.68 23.51
N PHE A 210 -10.09 -6.82 22.84
CA PHE A 210 -11.21 -7.65 22.36
C PHE A 210 -11.17 -9.08 22.89
N GLY A 211 -10.08 -9.48 23.52
CA GLY A 211 -9.86 -10.87 23.96
C GLY A 211 -9.46 -11.79 22.81
N GLY A 212 -8.98 -11.26 21.71
CA GLY A 212 -8.50 -11.98 20.54
C GLY A 212 -9.10 -11.53 19.22
N PHE A 213 -8.87 -12.31 18.17
CA PHE A 213 -9.35 -12.07 16.80
C PHE A 213 -10.77 -12.60 16.62
N ASN A 214 -11.74 -11.86 17.09
CA ASN A 214 -13.15 -12.22 17.09
C ASN A 214 -14.03 -11.19 16.34
N ALA A 215 -15.32 -11.47 16.21
CA ALA A 215 -16.24 -10.62 15.46
C ALA A 215 -16.30 -9.17 15.97
N LYS A 216 -16.02 -8.91 17.26
CA LYS A 216 -16.01 -7.54 17.78
C LYS A 216 -14.84 -6.75 17.22
N MET A 217 -13.65 -7.36 17.10
CA MET A 217 -12.47 -6.78 16.49
C MET A 217 -12.66 -6.64 14.98
N TYR A 218 -13.11 -7.72 14.31
CA TYR A 218 -13.30 -7.69 12.85
C TYR A 218 -14.40 -6.73 12.41
N ALA A 219 -15.36 -6.36 13.25
CA ALA A 219 -16.34 -5.33 12.90
C ALA A 219 -15.68 -4.01 12.52
N HIS A 220 -14.62 -3.60 13.23
CA HIS A 220 -13.84 -2.39 12.92
C HIS A 220 -13.00 -2.55 11.65
N VAL A 221 -12.42 -3.73 11.45
CA VAL A 221 -11.63 -4.04 10.24
C VAL A 221 -12.51 -4.06 8.99
N PHE A 222 -13.66 -4.69 9.04
CA PHE A 222 -14.61 -4.74 7.93
C PHE A 222 -15.17 -3.35 7.60
N GLU A 223 -15.48 -2.54 8.63
CA GLU A 223 -15.91 -1.17 8.41
C GLU A 223 -14.80 -0.34 7.73
N LEU A 224 -13.54 -0.44 8.17
CA LEU A 224 -12.42 0.22 7.53
C LEU A 224 -12.27 -0.20 6.07
N LEU A 225 -12.27 -1.52 5.80
CA LEU A 225 -12.18 -2.06 4.45
C LEU A 225 -13.25 -1.47 3.52
N LEU A 226 -14.51 -1.47 3.97
CA LEU A 226 -15.63 -0.95 3.18
C LEU A 226 -15.57 0.57 3.00
N ARG A 227 -15.14 1.32 4.00
CA ARG A 227 -14.92 2.78 3.89
C ARG A 227 -13.80 3.12 2.91
N LEU A 228 -12.79 2.25 2.79
CA LEU A 228 -11.75 2.32 1.77
C LEU A 228 -12.21 1.77 0.40
N LYS A 229 -13.51 1.48 0.25
CA LYS A 229 -14.12 0.86 -0.94
C LYS A 229 -13.49 -0.50 -1.31
N GLY A 230 -12.92 -1.20 -0.34
CA GLY A 230 -12.51 -2.59 -0.44
C GLY A 230 -13.68 -3.55 -0.24
N ASN A 231 -13.52 -4.77 -0.73
CA ASN A 231 -14.54 -5.81 -0.62
C ASN A 231 -13.99 -7.17 -0.20
N THR A 232 -12.68 -7.34 -0.16
CA THR A 232 -12.03 -8.65 0.06
C THR A 232 -11.02 -8.55 1.20
N LEU A 233 -11.05 -9.53 2.11
CA LEU A 233 -10.09 -9.62 3.20
C LEU A 233 -9.46 -11.02 3.25
N TRP A 234 -8.13 -11.06 3.43
CA TRP A 234 -7.44 -12.19 3.99
C TRP A 234 -7.18 -11.91 5.48
N PRO A 235 -7.78 -12.69 6.38
CA PRO A 235 -7.70 -12.43 7.82
C PRO A 235 -6.39 -12.94 8.42
N ALA A 236 -6.12 -12.59 9.69
CA ALA A 236 -5.06 -13.16 10.49
C ALA A 236 -5.26 -14.68 10.64
N MET A 237 -4.24 -15.46 10.30
CA MET A 237 -4.30 -16.93 10.26
C MET A 237 -3.05 -17.63 10.76
N TRP A 238 -2.01 -16.90 11.18
CA TRP A 238 -0.83 -17.50 11.81
C TRP A 238 -1.15 -18.02 13.22
N PRO A 239 -0.50 -19.10 13.66
CA PRO A 239 -0.73 -19.65 15.00
C PRO A 239 -0.60 -18.58 16.10
N PRO A 240 -1.58 -18.46 17.02
CA PRO A 240 -2.70 -19.39 17.23
C PRO A 240 -4.03 -18.97 16.61
N HIS A 241 -4.07 -18.31 15.45
CA HIS A 241 -5.28 -17.72 14.88
C HIS A 241 -5.86 -18.56 13.73
N ALA A 242 -7.19 -18.69 13.72
CA ALA A 242 -7.93 -19.34 12.65
C ALA A 242 -9.31 -18.69 12.50
N PHE A 243 -9.43 -17.73 11.61
CA PHE A 243 -10.59 -16.84 11.43
C PHE A 243 -11.94 -17.57 11.52
N HIS A 244 -12.09 -18.64 10.75
CA HIS A 244 -13.35 -19.39 10.67
C HIS A 244 -13.60 -20.33 11.85
N ALA A 245 -12.57 -20.73 12.57
CA ALA A 245 -12.66 -21.70 13.66
C ALA A 245 -12.70 -21.03 15.04
N ASP A 246 -12.02 -19.90 15.23
CA ASP A 246 -11.90 -19.24 16.53
C ASP A 246 -13.22 -18.60 16.98
N ASP A 247 -13.93 -17.97 16.07
CA ASP A 247 -15.26 -17.39 16.34
C ASP A 247 -16.18 -17.58 15.12
N PRO A 248 -17.22 -18.44 15.19
CA PRO A 248 -18.18 -18.62 14.10
C PRO A 248 -18.90 -17.33 13.67
N ARG A 249 -18.99 -16.33 14.56
CA ARG A 249 -19.54 -15.02 14.22
C ARG A 249 -18.70 -14.24 13.24
N ASN A 250 -17.40 -14.52 13.11
CA ASN A 250 -16.51 -13.84 12.15
C ASN A 250 -17.04 -13.99 10.73
N THR A 251 -17.36 -15.21 10.30
CA THR A 251 -17.89 -15.50 8.96
C THR A 251 -19.28 -14.89 8.74
N VAL A 252 -20.13 -14.99 9.75
CA VAL A 252 -21.50 -14.43 9.68
C VAL A 252 -21.44 -12.91 9.56
N LEU A 253 -20.60 -12.25 10.36
CA LEU A 253 -20.43 -10.79 10.32
C LEU A 253 -19.85 -10.31 8.98
N ALA A 254 -18.87 -11.03 8.43
CA ALA A 254 -18.32 -10.71 7.12
C ALA A 254 -19.42 -10.68 6.05
N ASP A 255 -20.27 -11.68 6.02
CA ASP A 255 -21.41 -11.74 5.08
C ASP A 255 -22.47 -10.67 5.36
N GLU A 256 -22.83 -10.45 6.64
CA GLU A 256 -23.76 -9.39 7.05
C GLU A 256 -23.25 -7.99 6.65
N MET A 257 -21.96 -7.76 6.62
CA MET A 257 -21.36 -6.50 6.18
C MET A 257 -21.01 -6.46 4.67
N GLY A 258 -21.16 -7.59 3.97
CA GLY A 258 -20.88 -7.69 2.54
C GLY A 258 -19.41 -7.88 2.18
N VAL A 259 -18.58 -8.39 3.10
CA VAL A 259 -17.15 -8.66 2.87
C VAL A 259 -16.98 -10.05 2.27
N VAL A 260 -16.22 -10.14 1.19
CA VAL A 260 -15.80 -11.40 0.56
C VAL A 260 -14.58 -11.93 1.31
N MET A 261 -14.71 -13.09 1.93
CA MET A 261 -13.58 -13.67 2.64
C MET A 261 -12.74 -14.57 1.74
N GLY A 262 -11.42 -14.42 1.85
CA GLY A 262 -10.46 -15.36 1.32
C GLY A 262 -9.58 -15.92 2.40
N THR A 263 -8.65 -16.77 2.02
CA THR A 263 -7.54 -17.25 2.85
C THR A 263 -6.25 -17.01 2.11
N SER A 264 -5.13 -16.96 2.82
CA SER A 264 -3.86 -16.64 2.21
C SER A 264 -3.40 -17.71 1.19
N HIS A 265 -2.31 -17.42 0.52
CA HIS A 265 -1.76 -18.22 -0.57
C HIS A 265 -1.34 -19.65 -0.19
N HIS A 266 -1.11 -19.93 1.10
CA HIS A 266 -0.73 -21.25 1.60
C HIS A 266 -1.83 -21.96 2.41
N GLU A 267 -3.03 -21.39 2.48
CA GLU A 267 -4.17 -21.80 3.28
C GLU A 267 -5.39 -22.14 2.41
N PRO A 268 -5.35 -23.25 1.67
CA PRO A 268 -6.38 -23.57 0.70
C PRO A 268 -7.70 -23.98 1.35
N MET A 269 -8.77 -23.85 0.57
CA MET A 269 -10.10 -24.40 0.85
C MET A 269 -10.75 -23.82 2.11
N THR A 270 -10.56 -22.52 2.34
CA THR A 270 -11.11 -21.75 3.48
C THR A 270 -10.72 -22.31 4.86
N ARG A 271 -9.52 -22.88 4.97
CA ARG A 271 -8.96 -23.41 6.21
C ARG A 271 -7.69 -22.68 6.58
N ALA A 272 -7.59 -22.25 7.85
CA ALA A 272 -6.30 -21.80 8.38
C ALA A 272 -5.35 -22.99 8.50
N HIS A 273 -4.06 -22.78 8.21
CA HIS A 273 -3.05 -23.81 8.35
C HIS A 273 -2.96 -24.30 9.80
N ASP A 274 -3.10 -23.40 10.76
CA ASP A 274 -3.09 -23.72 12.18
C ASP A 274 -4.18 -24.72 12.58
N GLU A 275 -5.33 -24.74 11.92
CA GLU A 275 -6.37 -25.73 12.18
C GLU A 275 -5.87 -27.18 11.97
N TRP A 276 -4.89 -27.41 11.08
CA TRP A 276 -4.29 -28.73 10.86
C TRP A 276 -3.50 -29.22 12.07
N HIS A 277 -2.92 -28.31 12.83
CA HIS A 277 -2.05 -28.62 13.97
C HIS A 277 -2.77 -28.56 15.32
N ARG A 278 -3.98 -27.99 15.39
CA ARG A 278 -4.73 -27.79 16.66
C ARG A 278 -5.50 -29.00 17.15
N HIS A 279 -6.14 -29.73 16.27
CA HIS A 279 -7.17 -30.73 16.62
C HIS A 279 -6.77 -32.13 16.15
N THR A 280 -5.63 -32.60 16.65
CA THR A 280 -5.06 -33.88 16.20
C THR A 280 -5.79 -35.12 16.71
N GLU A 281 -6.75 -34.95 17.64
CA GLU A 281 -7.56 -36.04 18.23
C GLU A 281 -8.76 -36.41 17.36
N ASP A 282 -9.13 -35.63 16.36
CA ASP A 282 -10.29 -35.87 15.49
C ASP A 282 -10.07 -37.00 14.48
N GLY A 283 -8.83 -37.45 14.32
CA GLY A 283 -8.42 -38.47 13.37
C GLY A 283 -8.35 -37.99 11.91
N ILE A 284 -8.53 -36.69 11.67
CA ILE A 284 -8.47 -36.05 10.36
C ILE A 284 -7.26 -35.14 10.30
N THR A 285 -7.11 -34.26 11.29
CA THR A 285 -6.03 -33.28 11.37
C THR A 285 -4.76 -33.87 11.98
N GLY A 286 -3.63 -33.19 11.74
CA GLY A 286 -2.32 -33.67 12.16
C GLY A 286 -1.69 -34.69 11.21
N GLY A 287 -0.49 -35.15 11.56
CA GLY A 287 0.34 -35.93 10.68
C GLY A 287 0.98 -35.08 9.58
N PRO A 288 1.60 -35.70 8.55
CA PRO A 288 2.30 -34.91 7.52
C PRO A 288 1.35 -33.99 6.73
N TRP A 289 1.73 -32.73 6.63
CA TRP A 289 1.17 -31.81 5.63
C TRP A 289 1.83 -32.09 4.27
N ASP A 290 1.58 -33.28 3.75
CA ASP A 290 2.19 -33.84 2.54
C ASP A 290 1.14 -34.62 1.76
N TYR A 291 0.74 -34.08 0.62
CA TYR A 291 -0.34 -34.67 -0.18
C TYR A 291 0.05 -36.04 -0.77
N ALA A 292 1.32 -36.28 -1.04
CA ALA A 292 1.77 -37.60 -1.53
C ALA A 292 1.61 -38.70 -0.49
N ARG A 293 1.67 -38.35 0.80
CA ARG A 293 1.64 -39.31 1.92
C ARG A 293 0.33 -39.34 2.68
N ASN A 294 -0.42 -38.22 2.69
CA ASN A 294 -1.59 -38.02 3.56
C ASN A 294 -2.80 -37.42 2.81
N ALA A 295 -2.94 -37.70 1.52
CA ALA A 295 -3.99 -37.11 0.67
C ALA A 295 -5.41 -37.33 1.20
N GLU A 296 -5.69 -38.49 1.82
CA GLU A 296 -7.06 -38.78 2.31
C GLU A 296 -7.48 -37.82 3.42
N ASN A 297 -6.63 -37.58 4.41
CA ASN A 297 -6.93 -36.68 5.52
C ASN A 297 -6.94 -35.23 5.07
N LEU A 298 -6.04 -34.82 4.18
CA LEU A 298 -6.05 -33.48 3.58
C LEU A 298 -7.34 -33.23 2.81
N ARG A 299 -7.85 -34.21 2.03
CA ARG A 299 -9.15 -34.07 1.37
C ARG A 299 -10.31 -33.93 2.34
N LYS A 300 -10.32 -34.68 3.46
CA LYS A 300 -11.33 -34.54 4.52
C LYS A 300 -11.26 -33.17 5.18
N PHE A 301 -10.06 -32.71 5.47
CA PHE A 301 -9.80 -31.41 6.06
C PHE A 301 -10.31 -30.28 5.15
N TRP A 302 -9.96 -30.30 3.88
CA TRP A 302 -10.42 -29.31 2.89
C TRP A 302 -11.94 -29.37 2.67
N ARG A 303 -12.53 -30.57 2.67
CA ARG A 303 -13.98 -30.73 2.57
C ARG A 303 -14.68 -30.00 3.71
N GLY A 304 -14.23 -30.13 4.93
CA GLY A 304 -14.79 -29.44 6.10
C GLY A 304 -14.76 -27.90 5.96
N GLY A 305 -13.77 -27.33 5.27
CA GLY A 305 -13.71 -25.91 4.99
C GLY A 305 -14.83 -25.46 4.03
N ILE A 306 -15.04 -26.20 2.93
CA ILE A 306 -16.13 -25.89 1.99
C ILE A 306 -17.51 -26.18 2.59
N GLU A 307 -17.67 -27.22 3.42
CA GLU A 307 -18.92 -27.48 4.17
C GLU A 307 -19.23 -26.31 5.10
N ARG A 308 -18.23 -25.77 5.79
CA ARG A 308 -18.38 -24.58 6.62
C ARG A 308 -18.76 -23.34 5.79
N MET A 309 -18.15 -23.12 4.62
CA MET A 309 -18.54 -22.07 3.70
C MET A 309 -20.01 -22.18 3.29
N MET A 310 -20.53 -23.40 3.10
CA MET A 310 -21.91 -23.66 2.72
C MET A 310 -22.91 -23.69 3.89
N SER A 311 -22.46 -23.53 5.13
CA SER A 311 -23.29 -23.67 6.34
C SER A 311 -24.32 -22.56 6.56
N LYS A 312 -24.37 -21.53 5.72
CA LYS A 312 -25.37 -20.45 5.75
C LYS A 312 -26.81 -20.95 5.60
N GLY A 313 -26.98 -22.10 4.93
CA GLY A 313 -28.27 -22.76 4.80
C GLY A 313 -29.18 -22.20 3.72
N ASP A 314 -28.79 -21.21 2.96
CA ASP A 314 -29.52 -20.60 1.85
C ASP A 314 -29.26 -21.26 0.47
N GLY A 315 -28.41 -22.29 0.44
CA GLY A 315 -27.97 -22.97 -0.78
C GLY A 315 -26.92 -22.19 -1.58
N GLN A 316 -26.62 -20.92 -1.21
CA GLN A 316 -25.58 -20.11 -1.84
C GLN A 316 -24.27 -20.15 -1.03
N GLY A 317 -24.36 -20.24 0.30
CA GLY A 317 -23.25 -20.19 1.21
C GLY A 317 -22.73 -18.75 1.46
N TYR A 318 -21.69 -18.65 2.26
CA TYR A 318 -20.99 -17.38 2.51
C TYR A 318 -20.13 -17.00 1.30
N GLU A 319 -20.22 -15.73 0.89
CA GLU A 319 -19.46 -15.24 -0.27
C GLU A 319 -17.97 -15.33 -0.01
N SER A 320 -17.25 -16.11 -0.80
CA SER A 320 -15.85 -16.42 -0.58
C SER A 320 -15.07 -16.48 -1.90
N LEU A 321 -13.80 -16.11 -1.84
CA LEU A 321 -12.82 -16.33 -2.90
C LEU A 321 -11.90 -17.47 -2.43
N VAL A 322 -12.11 -18.68 -2.96
CA VAL A 322 -11.49 -19.90 -2.45
C VAL A 322 -10.08 -20.04 -2.98
N THR A 323 -9.09 -20.05 -2.08
CA THR A 323 -7.70 -20.38 -2.44
C THR A 323 -7.58 -21.85 -2.78
N VAL A 324 -6.99 -22.16 -3.94
CA VAL A 324 -6.66 -23.53 -4.40
C VAL A 324 -5.16 -23.68 -4.56
N GLY A 325 -4.70 -24.92 -4.59
CA GLY A 325 -3.29 -25.26 -4.56
C GLY A 325 -2.83 -25.63 -3.17
N MET A 326 -1.54 -25.67 -2.96
CA MET A 326 -0.91 -26.03 -1.68
C MET A 326 0.54 -25.57 -1.70
N ARG A 327 1.07 -25.15 -0.55
CA ARG A 327 2.50 -25.04 -0.25
C ARG A 327 2.88 -26.09 0.81
N GLY A 328 4.15 -26.18 1.16
CA GLY A 328 4.61 -27.02 2.25
C GLY A 328 4.15 -26.54 3.62
N ASP A 329 4.46 -27.29 4.64
CA ASP A 329 4.13 -26.99 6.03
C ASP A 329 4.83 -25.71 6.48
N GLY A 330 4.12 -24.81 7.18
CA GLY A 330 4.67 -23.54 7.65
C GLY A 330 5.03 -22.53 6.56
N ASP A 331 4.30 -22.54 5.43
CA ASP A 331 4.55 -21.65 4.27
C ASP A 331 5.90 -21.88 3.56
N GLU A 332 6.44 -23.10 3.67
CA GLU A 332 7.66 -23.53 2.99
C GLU A 332 7.36 -24.16 1.61
N ALA A 333 8.40 -24.43 0.83
CA ALA A 333 8.25 -25.14 -0.43
C ALA A 333 7.81 -26.61 -0.21
N MET A 334 6.88 -27.10 -1.06
CA MET A 334 6.35 -28.47 -0.97
C MET A 334 7.40 -29.56 -1.18
N ALA A 335 8.40 -29.33 -2.03
CA ALA A 335 9.44 -30.27 -2.38
C ALA A 335 10.64 -29.55 -2.99
N GLU A 336 11.80 -30.20 -2.99
CA GLU A 336 12.93 -29.78 -3.81
C GLU A 336 12.60 -29.96 -5.30
N GLY A 337 12.80 -28.92 -6.10
CA GLY A 337 12.48 -28.91 -7.53
C GLY A 337 11.01 -28.65 -7.85
N THR A 338 10.56 -29.06 -9.03
CA THR A 338 9.20 -28.80 -9.50
C THR A 338 8.23 -29.92 -9.16
N ALA A 339 7.21 -29.64 -8.36
CA ALA A 339 6.13 -30.57 -7.99
C ALA A 339 4.90 -30.45 -8.87
N VAL A 340 5.05 -30.09 -10.16
CA VAL A 340 3.94 -29.79 -11.07
C VAL A 340 2.86 -30.86 -11.12
N PRO A 341 3.14 -32.16 -11.37
CA PRO A 341 2.09 -33.17 -11.42
C PRO A 341 1.35 -33.37 -10.10
N LEU A 342 2.05 -33.26 -8.98
CA LEU A 342 1.45 -33.39 -7.65
C LEU A 342 0.50 -32.23 -7.39
N LEU A 343 0.92 -30.99 -7.66
CA LEU A 343 0.12 -29.80 -7.44
C LEU A 343 -1.10 -29.74 -8.38
N GLN A 344 -0.97 -30.22 -9.64
CA GLN A 344 -2.12 -30.40 -10.54
C GLN A 344 -3.15 -31.39 -9.96
N SER A 345 -2.69 -32.48 -9.36
CA SER A 345 -3.58 -33.45 -8.68
C SER A 345 -4.26 -32.84 -7.47
N VAL A 346 -3.55 -32.03 -6.69
CA VAL A 346 -4.11 -31.28 -5.56
C VAL A 346 -5.24 -30.38 -6.01
N VAL A 347 -5.02 -29.53 -7.02
CA VAL A 347 -6.03 -28.61 -7.56
C VAL A 347 -7.23 -29.37 -8.12
N ALA A 348 -7.01 -30.46 -8.81
CA ALA A 348 -8.10 -31.30 -9.35
C ALA A 348 -8.99 -31.86 -8.24
N ASP A 349 -8.40 -32.39 -7.16
CA ASP A 349 -9.16 -32.92 -6.04
C ASP A 349 -9.87 -31.82 -5.23
N GLN A 350 -9.24 -30.68 -5.01
CA GLN A 350 -9.88 -29.53 -4.38
C GLN A 350 -11.09 -29.06 -5.18
N ARG A 351 -10.98 -28.95 -6.49
CA ARG A 351 -12.09 -28.55 -7.36
C ARG A 351 -13.21 -29.60 -7.38
N ARG A 352 -12.89 -30.88 -7.30
CA ARG A 352 -13.88 -31.95 -7.14
C ARG A 352 -14.64 -31.81 -5.80
N ILE A 353 -13.94 -31.52 -4.71
CA ILE A 353 -14.55 -31.29 -3.39
C ILE A 353 -15.48 -30.07 -3.43
N ILE A 354 -15.04 -28.96 -4.05
CA ILE A 354 -15.88 -27.78 -4.23
C ILE A 354 -17.19 -28.16 -4.97
N ALA A 355 -17.10 -28.88 -6.10
CA ALA A 355 -18.28 -29.27 -6.84
C ALA A 355 -19.22 -30.21 -6.07
N GLU A 356 -18.68 -31.19 -5.37
CA GLU A 356 -19.45 -32.13 -4.57
C GLU A 356 -20.18 -31.45 -3.40
N VAL A 357 -19.51 -30.56 -2.67
CA VAL A 357 -20.09 -29.93 -1.48
C VAL A 357 -21.06 -28.83 -1.86
N THR A 358 -20.75 -28.03 -2.88
CA THR A 358 -21.63 -26.94 -3.32
C THR A 358 -22.81 -27.42 -4.16
N GLY A 359 -22.74 -28.65 -4.71
CA GLY A 359 -23.73 -29.16 -5.65
C GLY A 359 -23.72 -28.43 -7.00
N ARG A 360 -22.69 -27.68 -7.31
CA ARG A 360 -22.55 -26.86 -8.53
C ARG A 360 -21.21 -27.13 -9.21
N PRO A 361 -21.09 -26.92 -10.54
CA PRO A 361 -19.76 -26.96 -11.19
C PRO A 361 -18.76 -26.07 -10.45
N ALA A 362 -17.53 -26.56 -10.23
CA ALA A 362 -16.50 -25.80 -9.50
C ALA A 362 -16.24 -24.40 -10.10
N ALA A 363 -16.42 -24.23 -11.41
CA ALA A 363 -16.29 -22.95 -12.10
C ALA A 363 -17.29 -21.87 -11.64
N GLN A 364 -18.36 -22.24 -10.94
CA GLN A 364 -19.33 -21.30 -10.37
C GLN A 364 -18.95 -20.79 -8.97
N THR A 365 -17.91 -21.36 -8.37
CA THR A 365 -17.33 -20.87 -7.13
C THR A 365 -16.06 -20.11 -7.48
N PRO A 366 -15.96 -18.81 -7.12
CA PRO A 366 -14.73 -18.04 -7.38
C PRO A 366 -13.51 -18.67 -6.71
N GLN A 367 -12.45 -18.88 -7.47
CA GLN A 367 -11.24 -19.52 -7.02
C GLN A 367 -10.00 -18.69 -7.39
N VAL A 368 -8.97 -18.77 -6.57
CA VAL A 368 -7.69 -18.10 -6.78
C VAL A 368 -6.53 -19.07 -6.56
N TRP A 369 -5.54 -19.00 -7.43
CA TRP A 369 -4.26 -19.68 -7.28
C TRP A 369 -3.14 -18.66 -7.26
N ALA A 370 -2.43 -18.57 -6.12
CA ALA A 370 -1.37 -17.60 -5.91
C ALA A 370 -0.02 -18.13 -6.42
N LEU A 371 0.60 -17.35 -7.28
CA LEU A 371 1.92 -17.61 -7.86
C LEU A 371 3.00 -16.96 -6.97
N TYR A 372 3.10 -17.44 -5.73
CA TYR A 372 4.00 -16.89 -4.72
C TYR A 372 5.24 -17.77 -4.57
N LYS A 373 6.41 -17.15 -4.44
CA LYS A 373 7.72 -17.82 -4.30
C LYS A 373 7.91 -18.93 -5.36
N GLU A 374 8.17 -20.18 -4.93
CA GLU A 374 8.40 -21.33 -5.81
C GLU A 374 7.19 -21.73 -6.66
N VAL A 375 5.99 -21.37 -6.27
CA VAL A 375 4.77 -21.67 -7.05
C VAL A 375 4.79 -20.93 -8.39
N GLN A 376 5.40 -19.74 -8.45
CA GLN A 376 5.64 -19.07 -9.72
C GLN A 376 6.59 -19.87 -10.62
N ASP A 377 7.64 -20.49 -10.04
CA ASP A 377 8.56 -21.33 -10.81
C ASP A 377 7.85 -22.55 -11.39
N TYR A 378 6.87 -23.14 -10.68
CA TYR A 378 6.02 -24.21 -11.23
C TYR A 378 5.20 -23.72 -12.42
N TYR A 379 4.63 -22.51 -12.33
CA TYR A 379 3.93 -21.87 -13.45
C TYR A 379 4.86 -21.65 -14.64
N ASP A 380 6.06 -21.12 -14.43
CA ASP A 380 7.04 -20.85 -15.49
C ASP A 380 7.57 -22.17 -16.11
N HIS A 381 7.51 -23.30 -15.39
CA HIS A 381 7.79 -24.66 -15.90
C HIS A 381 6.55 -25.39 -16.47
N GLY A 382 5.49 -24.67 -16.75
CA GLY A 382 4.32 -25.17 -17.50
C GLY A 382 3.21 -25.75 -16.65
N MET A 383 3.18 -25.52 -15.32
CA MET A 383 1.98 -25.82 -14.55
C MET A 383 0.82 -24.96 -14.98
N THR A 384 -0.34 -25.58 -15.13
CA THR A 384 -1.58 -24.90 -15.50
C THR A 384 -2.69 -25.25 -14.54
N VAL A 385 -3.61 -24.34 -14.37
CA VAL A 385 -4.91 -24.54 -13.70
C VAL A 385 -6.03 -24.16 -14.67
N PRO A 386 -7.26 -24.68 -14.48
CA PRO A 386 -8.41 -24.33 -15.35
C PRO A 386 -8.61 -22.83 -15.52
N ASP A 387 -9.09 -22.39 -16.67
CA ASP A 387 -9.17 -20.97 -17.05
C ASP A 387 -10.11 -20.13 -16.17
N ASP A 388 -11.05 -20.78 -15.48
CA ASP A 388 -11.95 -20.12 -14.52
C ASP A 388 -11.31 -19.81 -13.17
N VAL A 389 -10.10 -20.31 -12.89
CA VAL A 389 -9.32 -19.97 -11.69
C VAL A 389 -8.54 -18.67 -11.91
N THR A 390 -8.68 -17.71 -11.02
CA THR A 390 -7.88 -16.47 -11.04
C THR A 390 -6.41 -16.79 -10.81
N LEU A 391 -5.51 -16.31 -11.69
CA LEU A 391 -4.08 -16.32 -11.43
C LEU A 391 -3.67 -15.08 -10.68
N LEU A 392 -3.13 -15.25 -9.48
CA LEU A 392 -2.67 -14.18 -8.61
C LEU A 392 -1.14 -14.13 -8.63
N PHE A 393 -0.59 -13.20 -9.40
CA PHE A 393 0.84 -12.93 -9.44
C PHE A 393 1.29 -12.22 -8.17
N ALA A 394 2.56 -12.33 -7.81
CA ALA A 394 3.10 -11.68 -6.63
C ALA A 394 4.32 -10.81 -6.97
N ASP A 395 4.60 -9.86 -6.08
CA ASP A 395 5.88 -9.18 -6.06
C ASP A 395 6.98 -10.08 -5.42
N ASP A 396 8.18 -9.55 -5.34
CA ASP A 396 9.33 -10.21 -4.71
C ASP A 396 9.42 -9.94 -3.20
N ASN A 397 8.30 -9.54 -2.57
CA ASN A 397 8.15 -9.09 -1.18
C ASN A 397 8.86 -7.75 -0.86
N TRP A 398 9.44 -7.10 -1.85
CA TRP A 398 10.13 -5.81 -1.72
C TRP A 398 9.59 -4.77 -2.69
N GLY A 399 8.42 -5.04 -3.27
CA GLY A 399 7.68 -4.12 -4.12
C GLY A 399 8.06 -4.18 -5.60
N GLN A 400 8.71 -5.26 -6.09
CA GLN A 400 8.94 -5.51 -7.50
C GLN A 400 8.10 -6.68 -7.97
N ILE A 401 7.11 -6.46 -8.85
CA ILE A 401 6.30 -7.55 -9.42
C ILE A 401 7.18 -8.48 -10.25
N ARG A 402 7.13 -9.78 -9.94
CA ARG A 402 7.99 -10.80 -10.57
C ARG A 402 7.50 -11.23 -11.95
N ARG A 403 6.19 -11.29 -12.14
CA ARG A 403 5.56 -11.82 -13.34
C ARG A 403 4.22 -11.14 -13.59
N LEU A 404 3.86 -10.96 -14.84
CA LEU A 404 2.55 -10.48 -15.26
C LEU A 404 2.08 -11.24 -16.51
N PRO A 405 0.78 -11.20 -16.83
CA PRO A 405 0.25 -11.81 -18.04
C PRO A 405 0.92 -11.28 -19.29
N ALA A 406 1.03 -12.09 -20.33
CA ALA A 406 1.47 -11.61 -21.62
C ALA A 406 0.50 -10.54 -22.14
N PRO A 407 0.98 -9.51 -22.87
CA PRO A 407 0.10 -8.47 -23.39
C PRO A 407 -1.02 -9.07 -24.24
N GLY A 408 -2.28 -8.68 -23.94
CA GLY A 408 -3.45 -9.15 -24.65
C GLY A 408 -3.88 -10.59 -24.34
N SER A 409 -3.28 -11.26 -23.35
CA SER A 409 -3.79 -12.56 -22.90
C SER A 409 -5.08 -12.38 -22.13
N GLU A 410 -6.05 -13.26 -22.38
CA GLU A 410 -7.34 -13.30 -21.73
C GLU A 410 -7.53 -14.63 -21.00
N ARG A 411 -8.26 -14.59 -19.88
CA ARG A 411 -8.57 -15.74 -19.05
C ARG A 411 -9.92 -15.51 -18.36
N ALA A 412 -10.79 -16.50 -18.31
CA ALA A 412 -12.12 -16.37 -17.69
C ALA A 412 -12.06 -16.01 -16.20
N GLY A 413 -11.13 -16.62 -15.44
CA GLY A 413 -10.87 -16.30 -14.04
C GLY A 413 -10.12 -14.99 -13.82
N GLY A 414 -9.58 -14.39 -14.87
CA GLY A 414 -8.82 -13.15 -14.81
C GLY A 414 -7.47 -13.28 -14.10
N TYR A 415 -6.84 -12.13 -13.89
CA TYR A 415 -5.53 -11.99 -13.28
C TYR A 415 -5.58 -11.02 -12.12
N GLY A 416 -4.72 -11.24 -11.12
CA GLY A 416 -4.57 -10.36 -9.97
C GLY A 416 -3.13 -10.21 -9.53
N VAL A 417 -2.93 -9.36 -8.49
CA VAL A 417 -1.64 -9.13 -7.85
C VAL A 417 -1.77 -9.22 -6.34
N TYR A 418 -0.86 -9.95 -5.72
CA TYR A 418 -0.56 -9.96 -4.30
C TYR A 418 0.70 -9.14 -4.07
N TYR A 419 0.56 -8.02 -3.37
CA TYR A 419 1.59 -7.01 -3.16
C TYR A 419 1.94 -6.87 -1.68
N HIS A 420 3.14 -6.33 -1.34
CA HIS A 420 3.61 -6.26 0.04
C HIS A 420 3.95 -4.84 0.48
N PHE A 421 3.40 -4.43 1.63
CA PHE A 421 3.86 -3.29 2.43
C PHE A 421 4.59 -3.73 3.69
N ASP A 422 4.50 -4.99 4.01
CA ASP A 422 5.07 -5.68 5.15
C ASP A 422 5.59 -7.05 4.70
N TYR A 423 6.67 -7.54 5.32
CA TYR A 423 7.24 -8.84 4.96
C TYR A 423 8.06 -9.48 6.09
N VAL A 424 7.89 -10.78 6.27
CA VAL A 424 8.73 -11.63 7.10
C VAL A 424 9.53 -12.58 6.21
N GLY A 425 10.85 -12.38 6.16
CA GLY A 425 11.77 -13.20 5.37
C GLY A 425 13.09 -12.51 5.02
N GLY A 426 13.90 -13.15 4.18
CA GLY A 426 15.19 -12.63 3.73
C GLY A 426 15.11 -11.52 2.67
N PRO A 427 16.09 -10.60 2.61
CA PRO A 427 17.27 -10.51 3.45
C PRO A 427 17.02 -9.96 4.85
N ARG A 428 15.85 -9.34 5.13
CA ARG A 428 15.44 -8.80 6.42
C ARG A 428 13.93 -8.66 6.49
N ASN A 429 13.34 -8.96 7.66
CA ASN A 429 11.98 -8.54 7.96
C ASN A 429 11.85 -7.03 7.90
N TYR A 430 10.68 -6.54 7.49
CA TYR A 430 10.28 -5.14 7.67
C TYR A 430 8.79 -5.11 7.96
N LYS A 431 8.43 -4.79 9.21
CA LYS A 431 7.06 -4.83 9.71
C LYS A 431 6.77 -3.89 10.88
N TRP A 432 7.69 -2.95 11.17
CA TRP A 432 7.54 -2.05 12.31
C TRP A 432 6.77 -0.77 11.96
N ILE A 433 7.26 0.01 10.99
CA ILE A 433 6.64 1.28 10.57
C ILE A 433 6.58 1.37 9.05
N ASN A 434 5.74 2.30 8.55
CA ASN A 434 5.62 2.52 7.12
C ASN A 434 6.96 2.90 6.48
N THR A 435 7.34 2.19 5.43
CA THR A 435 8.50 2.49 4.59
C THR A 435 8.14 2.51 3.11
N THR A 436 6.86 2.48 2.79
CA THR A 436 6.35 2.38 1.43
C THR A 436 6.35 3.72 0.74
N GLN A 437 6.90 3.76 -0.46
CA GLN A 437 6.72 4.85 -1.42
C GLN A 437 5.48 4.59 -2.26
N ILE A 438 4.48 5.49 -2.19
CA ILE A 438 3.26 5.36 -3.00
C ILE A 438 3.56 5.46 -4.49
N GLU A 439 4.59 6.19 -4.88
CA GLU A 439 5.06 6.34 -6.25
C GLU A 439 5.56 5.01 -6.83
N LYS A 440 6.25 4.19 -6.00
CA LYS A 440 6.66 2.85 -6.41
C LYS A 440 5.47 1.91 -6.50
N THR A 441 4.55 1.99 -5.54
CA THR A 441 3.29 1.24 -5.57
C THR A 441 2.51 1.58 -6.84
N TRP A 442 2.34 2.87 -7.13
CA TRP A 442 1.70 3.33 -8.35
C TRP A 442 2.37 2.75 -9.61
N GLN A 443 3.69 2.84 -9.71
CA GLN A 443 4.42 2.39 -10.88
C GLN A 443 4.23 0.90 -11.15
N GLN A 444 4.26 0.06 -10.12
CA GLN A 444 4.09 -1.38 -10.25
C GLN A 444 2.61 -1.76 -10.49
N MET A 445 1.67 -1.11 -9.81
CA MET A 445 0.25 -1.42 -9.95
C MET A 445 -0.35 -0.85 -11.24
N ASP A 446 0.16 0.29 -11.77
CA ASP A 446 -0.16 0.75 -13.11
C ASP A 446 0.33 -0.27 -14.17
N LEU A 447 1.57 -0.75 -14.04
CA LEU A 447 2.08 -1.81 -14.92
C LEU A 447 1.18 -3.05 -14.90
N ALA A 448 0.77 -3.50 -13.71
CA ALA A 448 -0.14 -4.62 -13.53
C ALA A 448 -1.50 -4.37 -14.21
N TRP A 449 -2.07 -3.18 -14.04
CA TRP A 449 -3.31 -2.76 -14.69
C TRP A 449 -3.20 -2.77 -16.21
N GLN A 450 -2.13 -2.19 -16.76
CA GLN A 450 -1.87 -2.16 -18.21
C GLN A 450 -1.70 -3.58 -18.80
N ARG A 451 -1.23 -4.54 -18.00
CA ARG A 451 -1.06 -5.95 -18.35
C ARG A 451 -2.30 -6.80 -18.08
N GLY A 452 -3.41 -6.19 -17.66
CA GLY A 452 -4.70 -6.86 -17.50
C GLY A 452 -4.95 -7.53 -16.16
N ALA A 453 -4.16 -7.26 -15.13
CA ALA A 453 -4.42 -7.73 -13.75
C ALA A 453 -5.55 -6.89 -13.11
N ARG A 454 -6.80 -7.28 -13.36
CA ARG A 454 -8.03 -6.53 -12.99
C ARG A 454 -8.99 -7.30 -12.10
N GLN A 455 -8.69 -8.58 -11.83
CA GLN A 455 -9.61 -9.44 -11.10
C GLN A 455 -9.45 -9.31 -9.58
N LEU A 456 -8.21 -9.26 -9.07
CA LEU A 456 -7.93 -9.20 -7.63
C LEU A 456 -6.66 -8.40 -7.37
N TRP A 457 -6.77 -7.36 -6.55
CA TRP A 457 -5.63 -6.69 -5.93
C TRP A 457 -5.71 -6.85 -4.42
N ILE A 458 -4.69 -7.47 -3.84
CA ILE A 458 -4.58 -7.65 -2.40
C ILE A 458 -3.19 -7.27 -1.93
N VAL A 459 -3.11 -6.51 -0.85
CA VAL A 459 -1.84 -6.05 -0.27
C VAL A 459 -1.67 -6.59 1.14
N ASN A 460 -0.50 -7.17 1.41
CA ASN A 460 -0.09 -7.53 2.76
C ASN A 460 0.25 -6.27 3.54
N VAL A 461 -0.44 -6.06 4.66
CA VAL A 461 -0.29 -4.88 5.52
C VAL A 461 0.15 -5.25 6.95
N GLY A 462 0.50 -6.51 7.19
CA GLY A 462 0.87 -6.96 8.51
C GLY A 462 -0.19 -6.58 9.55
N ASP A 463 0.09 -5.54 10.31
CA ASP A 463 -0.73 -5.05 11.42
C ASP A 463 -1.77 -3.96 11.06
N ILE A 464 -1.98 -3.61 9.79
CA ILE A 464 -2.75 -2.42 9.32
C ILE A 464 -2.05 -1.10 9.71
N LYS A 465 -1.62 -0.96 10.95
CA LYS A 465 -0.92 0.23 11.47
C LYS A 465 0.60 -0.01 11.57
N PRO A 466 1.39 1.02 11.25
CA PRO A 466 1.02 2.36 10.78
C PRO A 466 1.11 2.50 9.25
N LEU A 467 0.29 1.75 8.52
CA LEU A 467 0.28 1.73 7.04
C LEU A 467 -0.93 2.49 6.45
N GLU A 468 -1.54 3.40 7.20
CA GLU A 468 -2.76 4.10 6.82
C GLU A 468 -2.63 4.84 5.49
N PHE A 469 -1.55 5.59 5.30
CA PHE A 469 -1.31 6.38 4.10
C PHE A 469 -1.14 5.52 2.83
N PRO A 470 -0.23 4.54 2.78
CA PRO A 470 -0.07 3.71 1.58
C PRO A 470 -1.25 2.77 1.35
N LEU A 471 -1.93 2.29 2.40
CA LEU A 471 -3.11 1.44 2.25
C LEU A 471 -4.27 2.23 1.62
N ASN A 472 -4.53 3.45 2.08
CA ASN A 472 -5.53 4.31 1.47
C ASN A 472 -5.24 4.55 -0.01
N PHE A 473 -3.97 4.87 -0.34
CA PHE A 473 -3.53 5.04 -1.72
C PHE A 473 -3.77 3.79 -2.58
N PHE A 474 -3.37 2.62 -2.10
CA PHE A 474 -3.53 1.36 -2.82
C PHE A 474 -5.01 1.06 -3.14
N MET A 475 -5.90 1.30 -2.17
CA MET A 475 -7.33 1.07 -2.32
C MET A 475 -7.98 2.05 -3.29
N GLU A 476 -7.58 3.33 -3.26
CA GLU A 476 -8.05 4.33 -4.22
C GLU A 476 -7.55 4.04 -5.63
N GLN A 477 -6.27 3.68 -5.79
CA GLN A 477 -5.74 3.25 -7.08
C GLN A 477 -6.45 2.00 -7.60
N ALA A 478 -6.81 1.04 -6.73
CA ALA A 478 -7.56 -0.15 -7.13
C ALA A 478 -9.01 0.18 -7.54
N TRP A 479 -9.61 1.23 -6.96
CA TRP A 479 -10.93 1.70 -7.36
C TRP A 479 -10.92 2.30 -8.76
N ASP A 480 -9.99 3.21 -9.04
CA ASP A 480 -9.83 3.84 -10.36
C ASP A 480 -8.35 4.02 -10.74
N PRO A 481 -7.72 2.99 -11.31
CA PRO A 481 -6.32 3.07 -11.74
C PRO A 481 -6.07 4.07 -12.87
N GLN A 482 -7.09 4.40 -13.66
CA GLN A 482 -6.95 5.29 -14.83
C GLN A 482 -6.88 6.76 -14.43
N ASP A 483 -7.61 7.15 -13.39
CA ASP A 483 -7.58 8.51 -12.87
C ASP A 483 -6.32 8.80 -12.03
N MET A 484 -5.61 7.75 -11.58
CA MET A 484 -4.34 7.90 -10.86
C MET A 484 -3.18 8.17 -11.84
N THR A 485 -3.21 9.32 -12.49
CA THR A 485 -2.16 9.81 -13.40
C THR A 485 -0.92 10.25 -12.61
N PRO A 486 0.26 10.46 -13.25
CA PRO A 486 1.43 11.05 -12.58
C PRO A 486 1.16 12.38 -11.88
N ASP A 487 0.29 13.22 -12.43
CA ASP A 487 -0.10 14.50 -11.82
C ASP A 487 -1.01 14.29 -10.60
N ALA A 488 -1.97 13.37 -10.69
CA ALA A 488 -2.83 12.99 -9.56
C ALA A 488 -1.99 12.38 -8.42
N LEU A 489 -1.03 11.51 -8.74
CA LEU A 489 -0.09 10.93 -7.80
C LEU A 489 0.73 12.00 -7.07
N ALA A 490 1.24 13.00 -7.78
CA ALA A 490 2.01 14.09 -7.18
C ALA A 490 1.17 14.96 -6.23
N GLN A 491 -0.14 15.05 -6.45
CA GLN A 491 -1.08 15.80 -5.60
C GLN A 491 -1.64 14.96 -4.43
N TYR A 492 -1.50 13.65 -4.50
CA TYR A 492 -2.13 12.74 -3.56
C TYR A 492 -1.75 12.99 -2.09
N PRO A 493 -0.47 13.19 -1.71
CA PRO A 493 -0.10 13.44 -0.32
C PRO A 493 -0.82 14.67 0.27
N ARG A 494 -0.95 15.75 -0.50
CA ARG A 494 -1.70 16.95 -0.10
C ARG A 494 -3.20 16.65 0.06
N GLN A 495 -3.81 15.94 -0.90
CA GLN A 495 -5.24 15.61 -0.86
C GLN A 495 -5.55 14.69 0.32
N TRP A 496 -4.70 13.70 0.58
CA TRP A 496 -4.84 12.82 1.73
C TRP A 496 -4.70 13.59 3.05
N ALA A 497 -3.69 14.47 3.15
CA ALA A 497 -3.51 15.34 4.31
C ALA A 497 -4.71 16.26 4.54
N GLN A 498 -5.29 16.81 3.49
CA GLN A 498 -6.51 17.63 3.55
C GLN A 498 -7.70 16.83 4.10
N ALA A 499 -7.86 15.58 3.68
CA ALA A 499 -8.93 14.70 4.14
C ALA A 499 -8.79 14.34 5.63
N GLN A 500 -7.55 14.25 6.16
CA GLN A 500 -7.31 13.89 7.56
C GLN A 500 -7.25 15.11 8.50
N PHE A 501 -6.71 16.25 8.05
CA PHE A 501 -6.36 17.40 8.90
C PHE A 501 -7.05 18.73 8.48
N GLY A 502 -7.80 18.72 7.39
CA GLY A 502 -8.39 19.92 6.80
C GLY A 502 -7.42 20.68 5.90
N GLU A 503 -7.92 21.75 5.27
CA GLU A 503 -7.20 22.52 4.23
C GLU A 503 -5.98 23.29 4.76
N ALA A 504 -6.04 23.78 5.99
CA ALA A 504 -5.13 24.84 6.47
C ALA A 504 -3.64 24.45 6.46
N GLN A 505 -3.30 23.18 6.73
CA GLN A 505 -1.94 22.65 6.73
C GLN A 505 -1.73 21.49 5.74
N ALA A 506 -2.67 21.29 4.81
CA ALA A 506 -2.64 20.14 3.90
C ALA A 506 -1.37 20.07 3.05
N GLU A 507 -0.90 21.20 2.55
CA GLU A 507 0.32 21.28 1.74
C GLU A 507 1.56 20.90 2.55
N GLU A 508 1.72 21.49 3.75
CA GLU A 508 2.88 21.22 4.60
C GLU A 508 2.89 19.79 5.08
N ILE A 509 1.74 19.23 5.46
CA ILE A 509 1.63 17.84 5.90
C ILE A 509 1.89 16.88 4.72
N GLY A 510 1.35 17.18 3.55
CA GLY A 510 1.64 16.41 2.33
C GLY A 510 3.14 16.38 2.01
N ASN A 511 3.82 17.52 2.13
CA ASN A 511 5.27 17.62 1.95
C ASN A 511 6.06 16.82 3.00
N LEU A 512 5.61 16.80 4.28
CA LEU A 512 6.23 15.97 5.32
C LEU A 512 6.12 14.47 4.98
N LEU A 513 4.93 14.01 4.55
CA LEU A 513 4.70 12.62 4.17
C LEU A 513 5.56 12.21 2.97
N THR A 514 5.65 13.06 1.96
CA THR A 514 6.49 12.85 0.77
C THR A 514 7.96 12.73 1.14
N ARG A 515 8.48 13.67 1.93
CA ARG A 515 9.89 13.65 2.35
C ARG A 515 10.21 12.49 3.29
N TYR A 516 9.27 12.15 4.17
CA TYR A 516 9.38 10.95 5.00
C TYR A 516 9.55 9.70 4.11
N SER A 517 8.67 9.50 3.13
CA SER A 517 8.73 8.36 2.22
C SER A 517 10.02 8.30 1.42
N GLN A 518 10.54 9.44 0.96
CA GLN A 518 11.82 9.53 0.24
C GLN A 518 13.02 9.14 1.13
N LEU A 519 13.04 9.59 2.39
CA LEU A 519 14.11 9.23 3.32
C LEU A 519 14.01 7.76 3.74
N ALA A 520 12.79 7.26 3.98
CA ALA A 520 12.53 5.86 4.30
C ALA A 520 12.92 4.91 3.15
N ALA A 521 12.72 5.34 1.90
CA ALA A 521 13.08 4.56 0.72
C ALA A 521 14.59 4.29 0.57
N ARG A 522 15.45 5.07 1.21
CA ARG A 522 16.92 4.84 1.16
C ARG A 522 17.35 3.60 1.90
N ARG A 523 16.73 3.32 3.04
CA ARG A 523 17.02 2.16 3.87
C ARG A 523 15.88 1.94 4.85
N LYS A 524 15.30 0.74 4.86
CA LYS A 524 14.30 0.38 5.87
C LYS A 524 14.91 0.33 7.27
N PRO A 525 14.15 0.65 8.34
CA PRO A 525 14.72 0.77 9.70
C PRO A 525 15.37 -0.52 10.19
N GLU A 526 14.79 -1.67 9.90
CA GLU A 526 15.31 -2.98 10.27
C GLU A 526 16.67 -3.33 9.60
N LEU A 527 17.01 -2.62 8.53
CA LEU A 527 18.29 -2.76 7.82
C LEU A 527 19.39 -1.84 8.35
N LEU A 528 19.06 -0.97 9.33
CA LEU A 528 20.05 -0.05 9.90
C LEU A 528 20.97 -0.75 10.90
N ASP A 529 22.25 -0.47 10.75
CA ASP A 529 23.29 -0.77 11.72
C ASP A 529 24.40 0.31 11.68
N ALA A 530 25.39 0.18 12.55
CA ALA A 530 26.51 1.12 12.61
C ALA A 530 27.41 1.15 11.35
N ARG A 531 27.15 0.31 10.33
CA ARG A 531 27.91 0.20 9.07
C ARG A 531 27.06 0.57 7.86
N SER A 532 25.81 0.95 8.07
CA SER A 532 24.85 1.20 6.99
C SER A 532 25.29 2.30 6.03
N PHE A 533 26.01 3.31 6.56
CA PHE A 533 26.50 4.43 5.76
C PHE A 533 27.92 4.80 6.17
N ALA A 534 28.65 5.42 5.24
CA ALA A 534 30.02 5.85 5.49
C ALA A 534 30.09 7.03 6.46
N LEU A 535 31.00 6.95 7.44
CA LEU A 535 31.41 8.10 8.23
C LEU A 535 32.40 8.94 7.44
N GLY A 536 32.50 10.24 7.77
CA GLY A 536 33.51 11.13 7.21
C GLY A 536 34.94 10.64 7.50
N ASN A 537 35.93 11.12 6.71
CA ASN A 537 37.29 10.64 6.77
C ASN A 537 38.05 11.13 8.02
N GLY A 538 37.58 12.18 8.67
CA GLY A 538 38.19 12.77 9.86
C GLY A 538 37.87 12.04 11.17
N THR A 539 38.37 12.60 12.26
CA THR A 539 38.04 12.21 13.63
C THR A 539 37.09 13.22 14.30
N ASP A 540 36.64 14.22 13.57
CA ASP A 540 35.73 15.25 14.06
C ASP A 540 34.43 15.22 13.27
N PRO A 541 33.36 14.63 13.87
CA PRO A 541 32.04 14.53 13.24
C PRO A 541 31.41 15.89 12.89
N SER A 542 31.79 16.95 13.63
CA SER A 542 31.26 18.30 13.38
C SER A 542 31.83 18.95 12.13
N LEU A 543 33.00 18.51 11.68
CA LEU A 543 33.67 19.00 10.46
C LEU A 543 33.34 18.13 9.24
N ASP A 544 33.23 16.82 9.44
CA ASP A 544 32.90 15.86 8.39
C ASP A 544 32.14 14.66 8.98
N GLY A 545 30.81 14.74 8.98
CA GLY A 545 29.93 13.65 9.42
C GLY A 545 29.84 12.47 8.42
N GLY A 546 30.32 12.68 7.18
CA GLY A 546 30.20 11.73 6.10
C GLY A 546 28.75 11.57 5.62
N GLU A 547 28.51 10.50 4.87
CA GLU A 547 27.19 10.17 4.37
C GLU A 547 26.20 9.96 5.51
N PHE A 548 26.59 9.23 6.57
CA PHE A 548 25.72 8.97 7.72
C PHE A 548 25.28 10.28 8.39
N GLY A 549 26.23 11.18 8.65
CA GLY A 549 25.94 12.49 9.24
C GLY A 549 25.02 13.34 8.34
N ALA A 550 25.23 13.31 7.02
CA ALA A 550 24.39 14.04 6.08
C ALA A 550 22.93 13.53 6.09
N ILE A 551 22.72 12.21 6.18
CA ILE A 551 21.37 11.62 6.25
C ILE A 551 20.72 11.96 7.60
N VAL A 552 21.43 11.87 8.72
CA VAL A 552 20.93 12.29 10.04
C VAL A 552 20.52 13.76 10.03
N ALA A 553 21.29 14.62 9.36
CA ALA A 553 20.93 16.03 9.22
C ALA A 553 19.63 16.24 8.43
N GLN A 554 19.36 15.44 7.40
CA GLN A 554 18.11 15.49 6.64
C GLN A 554 16.91 15.06 7.49
N TRP A 555 17.06 13.99 8.29
CA TRP A 555 16.02 13.56 9.23
C TRP A 555 15.78 14.63 10.32
N THR A 556 16.84 15.26 10.83
CA THR A 556 16.72 16.35 11.82
C THR A 556 16.00 17.57 11.24
N ALA A 557 16.27 17.91 9.99
CA ALA A 557 15.55 18.99 9.29
C ALA A 557 14.07 18.66 9.12
N LEU A 558 13.74 17.41 8.75
CA LEU A 558 12.36 16.95 8.62
C LEU A 558 11.62 17.00 9.97
N GLU A 559 12.27 16.58 11.07
CA GLU A 559 11.70 16.71 12.41
C GLU A 559 11.44 18.18 12.81
N ALA A 560 12.35 19.09 12.47
CA ALA A 560 12.16 20.51 12.78
C ALA A 560 10.95 21.09 12.04
N GLU A 561 10.77 20.74 10.76
CA GLU A 561 9.61 21.14 9.98
C GLU A 561 8.31 20.52 10.53
N MET A 562 8.34 19.22 10.88
CA MET A 562 7.23 18.54 11.51
C MET A 562 6.82 19.22 12.81
N VAL A 563 7.76 19.59 13.69
CA VAL A 563 7.47 20.32 14.94
C VAL A 563 6.83 21.69 14.65
N ALA A 564 7.36 22.42 13.66
CA ALA A 564 6.83 23.74 13.27
C ALA A 564 5.41 23.63 12.69
N THR A 565 5.12 22.60 11.90
CA THR A 565 3.78 22.33 11.35
C THR A 565 2.83 21.89 12.45
N GLY A 566 3.25 20.95 13.32
CA GLY A 566 2.45 20.42 14.41
C GLY A 566 2.00 21.48 15.42
N ALA A 567 2.81 22.52 15.64
CA ALA A 567 2.42 23.65 16.49
C ALA A 567 1.21 24.44 15.99
N ARG A 568 0.83 24.27 14.73
CA ARG A 568 -0.32 24.93 14.09
C ARG A 568 -1.53 24.00 13.91
N VAL A 569 -1.33 22.70 14.11
CA VAL A 569 -2.43 21.72 14.04
C VAL A 569 -3.34 21.89 15.24
N PRO A 570 -4.67 21.99 15.04
CA PRO A 570 -5.60 22.16 16.16
C PRO A 570 -5.51 21.01 17.19
N PRO A 571 -5.68 21.28 18.50
CA PRO A 571 -5.57 20.25 19.53
C PRO A 571 -6.49 19.05 19.35
N ALA A 572 -7.63 19.21 18.70
CA ALA A 572 -8.56 18.10 18.40
C ALA A 572 -7.92 17.02 17.53
N TYR A 573 -6.90 17.36 16.75
CA TYR A 573 -6.18 16.42 15.89
C TYR A 573 -4.92 15.83 16.54
N ALA A 574 -4.65 16.10 17.80
CA ALA A 574 -3.37 15.74 18.44
C ALA A 574 -3.08 14.22 18.36
N SER A 575 -4.09 13.37 18.55
CA SER A 575 -3.96 11.91 18.44
C SER A 575 -3.65 11.48 17.01
N ALA A 576 -4.45 11.93 16.04
CA ALA A 576 -4.23 11.65 14.62
C ALA A 576 -2.88 12.19 14.13
N TRP A 577 -2.52 13.41 14.52
CA TRP A 577 -1.22 14.01 14.21
C TRP A 577 -0.06 13.15 14.69
N PHE A 578 -0.12 12.71 15.95
CA PHE A 578 0.93 11.87 16.50
C PHE A 578 1.04 10.55 15.76
N GLN A 579 -0.07 9.86 15.50
CA GLN A 579 -0.09 8.57 14.84
C GLN A 579 0.38 8.64 13.38
N LEU A 580 -0.16 9.59 12.62
CA LEU A 580 -0.02 9.63 11.16
C LEU A 580 1.22 10.40 10.67
N VAL A 581 1.79 11.30 11.49
CA VAL A 581 2.89 12.18 11.06
C VAL A 581 4.04 12.20 12.08
N GLU A 582 3.78 12.53 13.35
CA GLU A 582 4.84 12.78 14.33
C GLU A 582 5.60 11.49 14.69
N HIS A 583 4.89 10.42 15.04
CA HIS A 583 5.50 9.16 15.47
C HIS A 583 6.41 8.55 14.40
N PRO A 584 5.99 8.32 13.15
CA PRO A 584 6.87 7.69 12.17
C PRO A 584 8.11 8.53 11.86
N ILE A 585 8.00 9.87 11.80
CA ILE A 585 9.15 10.76 11.57
C ILE A 585 10.12 10.68 12.74
N ARG A 586 9.64 10.82 14.00
CA ARG A 586 10.49 10.77 15.18
C ARG A 586 11.14 9.41 15.40
N ALA A 587 10.37 8.35 15.26
CA ALA A 587 10.83 6.99 15.47
C ALA A 587 11.97 6.64 14.51
N PHE A 588 11.78 6.93 13.21
CA PHE A 588 12.80 6.62 12.22
C PHE A 588 14.03 7.55 12.34
N ALA A 589 13.83 8.85 12.53
CA ALA A 589 14.93 9.79 12.76
C ALA A 589 15.76 9.39 13.98
N ASN A 590 15.11 8.98 15.06
CA ASN A 590 15.76 8.52 16.29
C ASN A 590 16.63 7.27 16.04
N LEU A 591 16.16 6.34 15.22
CA LEU A 591 16.92 5.13 14.89
C LEU A 591 18.18 5.46 14.05
N TYR A 592 18.09 6.41 13.13
CA TYR A 592 19.27 6.91 12.40
C TYR A 592 20.28 7.56 13.33
N ARG A 593 19.83 8.37 14.30
CA ARG A 593 20.72 8.96 15.35
C ARG A 593 21.36 7.88 16.20
N LEU A 594 20.61 6.89 16.67
CA LEU A 594 21.14 5.76 17.42
C LEU A 594 22.32 5.11 16.71
N TYR A 595 22.13 4.66 15.48
CA TYR A 595 23.15 3.91 14.77
C TYR A 595 24.32 4.78 14.29
N CYS A 596 24.09 6.04 13.98
CA CYS A 596 25.15 7.01 13.69
C CYS A 596 26.03 7.26 14.92
N ALA A 597 25.41 7.47 16.10
CA ALA A 597 26.14 7.61 17.36
C ALA A 597 26.95 6.34 17.69
N VAL A 598 26.38 5.15 17.52
CA VAL A 598 27.10 3.87 17.69
C VAL A 598 28.29 3.77 16.72
N ALA A 599 28.13 4.19 15.47
CA ALA A 599 29.21 4.17 14.48
C ALA A 599 30.38 5.08 14.89
N TRP A 600 30.09 6.32 15.28
CA TRP A 600 31.09 7.26 15.79
C TRP A 600 31.71 6.81 17.11
N ASN A 601 30.90 6.30 18.04
CA ASN A 601 31.39 5.74 19.30
C ASN A 601 32.44 4.66 19.05
N ARG A 602 32.15 3.66 18.22
CA ARG A 602 33.07 2.55 17.92
C ARG A 602 34.35 3.03 17.26
N ARG A 603 34.25 3.98 16.34
CA ARG A 603 35.43 4.57 15.68
C ARG A 603 36.32 5.34 16.63
N LEU A 604 35.77 6.24 17.44
CA LEU A 604 36.51 7.07 18.36
C LEU A 604 37.07 6.24 19.53
N ALA A 605 36.32 5.27 20.05
CA ALA A 605 36.80 4.35 21.07
C ALA A 605 37.98 3.50 20.61
N ALA A 606 37.97 3.05 19.34
CA ALA A 606 39.10 2.32 18.75
C ALA A 606 40.38 3.20 18.68
N LEU A 607 40.22 4.52 18.55
CA LEU A 607 41.31 5.51 18.59
C LEU A 607 41.74 5.93 20.01
N GLY A 608 41.01 5.47 21.04
CA GLY A 608 41.21 5.91 22.44
C GLY A 608 40.75 7.34 22.66
N ASP A 609 39.93 7.91 21.81
CA ASP A 609 39.42 9.28 21.90
C ASP A 609 38.27 9.37 22.92
N VAL A 610 38.40 10.22 23.90
CA VAL A 610 37.42 10.39 24.98
C VAL A 610 36.05 10.89 24.49
N ARG A 611 35.97 11.51 23.30
CA ARG A 611 34.70 11.91 22.66
C ARG A 611 33.79 10.72 22.38
N ALA A 612 34.34 9.51 22.32
CA ALA A 612 33.54 8.28 22.26
C ALA A 612 32.49 8.21 23.34
N ASN A 613 32.77 8.75 24.55
CA ASN A 613 31.85 8.71 25.68
C ASN A 613 30.57 9.53 25.44
N ALA A 614 30.70 10.71 24.80
CA ALA A 614 29.53 11.51 24.41
C ALA A 614 28.64 10.78 23.40
N PHE A 615 29.22 10.08 22.43
CA PHE A 615 28.46 9.26 21.49
C PHE A 615 27.86 7.99 22.14
N ALA A 616 28.49 7.47 23.20
CA ALA A 616 27.85 6.40 23.99
C ALA A 616 26.60 6.92 24.70
N ASP A 617 26.71 8.12 25.32
CA ASP A 617 25.58 8.76 26.01
C ASP A 617 24.44 9.08 25.01
N GLU A 618 24.77 9.57 23.82
CA GLU A 618 23.80 9.86 22.74
C GLU A 618 23.09 8.58 22.27
N ALA A 619 23.82 7.49 22.06
CA ALA A 619 23.25 6.21 21.66
C ALA A 619 22.32 5.63 22.74
N GLU A 620 22.73 5.68 24.02
CA GLU A 620 21.91 5.24 25.15
C GLU A 620 20.64 6.09 25.29
N ALA A 621 20.75 7.41 25.09
CA ALA A 621 19.62 8.33 25.12
C ALA A 621 18.65 8.06 23.96
N ALA A 622 19.14 7.80 22.74
CA ALA A 622 18.33 7.46 21.59
C ALA A 622 17.58 6.12 21.79
N TYR A 623 18.25 5.13 22.39
CA TYR A 623 17.61 3.85 22.73
C TYR A 623 16.48 4.03 23.77
N ALA A 624 16.70 4.86 24.78
CA ALA A 624 15.67 5.19 25.77
C ALA A 624 14.50 6.00 25.14
N GLN A 625 14.82 6.89 24.20
CA GLN A 625 13.82 7.67 23.47
C GLN A 625 12.91 6.80 22.61
N ASP A 626 13.42 5.72 22.01
CA ASP A 626 12.62 4.75 21.26
C ASP A 626 11.53 4.12 22.14
N ALA A 627 11.90 3.65 23.31
CA ALA A 627 10.95 3.12 24.29
C ALA A 627 9.90 4.17 24.70
N ALA A 628 10.32 5.42 24.91
CA ALA A 628 9.41 6.51 25.27
C ALA A 628 8.41 6.85 24.17
N LEU A 629 8.82 6.76 22.89
CA LEU A 629 7.91 6.96 21.74
C LEU A 629 6.87 5.83 21.65
N THR A 630 7.29 4.59 21.87
CA THR A 630 6.39 3.42 21.93
C THR A 630 5.37 3.57 23.05
N GLU A 631 5.81 3.91 24.27
CA GLU A 631 4.92 4.11 25.42
C GLU A 631 3.93 5.27 25.19
N ARG A 632 4.39 6.37 24.58
CA ARG A 632 3.50 7.48 24.22
C ARG A 632 2.43 7.05 23.23
N TYR A 633 2.77 6.21 22.25
CA TYR A 633 1.80 5.66 21.28
C TYR A 633 0.76 4.78 22.00
N HIS A 634 1.22 3.91 22.86
CA HIS A 634 0.36 3.01 23.63
C HIS A 634 -0.60 3.75 24.54
N ALA A 635 -0.20 4.92 25.08
CA ALA A 635 -1.04 5.72 25.95
C ALA A 635 -2.11 6.56 25.24
N LEU A 636 -2.08 6.67 23.90
CA LEU A 636 -3.06 7.46 23.16
C LEU A 636 -4.49 7.00 23.44
N GLU A 637 -5.41 7.97 23.45
CA GLU A 637 -6.86 7.72 23.62
C GLU A 637 -7.17 6.81 24.81
N ASN A 638 -6.54 7.09 25.95
CA ASN A 638 -6.64 6.30 27.19
C ASN A 638 -6.24 4.84 27.03
N GLY A 639 -5.22 4.56 26.21
CA GLY A 639 -4.68 3.22 26.00
C GLY A 639 -5.36 2.43 24.87
N LYS A 640 -6.18 3.05 24.04
CA LYS A 640 -6.83 2.40 22.89
C LYS A 640 -5.83 1.65 22.00
N TRP A 641 -4.59 2.12 21.92
CA TRP A 641 -3.55 1.55 21.07
C TRP A 641 -2.49 0.77 21.85
N GLN A 642 -2.80 0.36 23.08
CA GLN A 642 -1.89 -0.45 23.90
C GLN A 642 -1.47 -1.73 23.18
N GLY A 643 -0.16 -1.90 22.96
CA GLY A 643 0.43 -3.05 22.28
C GLY A 643 0.63 -2.89 20.76
N MET A 644 -0.02 -1.90 20.12
CA MET A 644 0.00 -1.74 18.66
C MET A 644 1.40 -1.41 18.09
N MET A 645 2.33 -0.89 18.88
CA MET A 645 3.72 -0.62 18.50
C MET A 645 4.71 -1.54 19.22
N ALA A 646 4.32 -2.76 19.57
CA ALA A 646 5.16 -3.71 20.29
C ALA A 646 6.23 -4.39 19.41
N GLN A 647 6.25 -4.15 18.10
CA GLN A 647 7.20 -4.77 17.17
C GLN A 647 8.65 -4.44 17.52
N THR A 648 9.48 -5.46 17.69
CA THR A 648 10.92 -5.30 17.91
C THR A 648 11.62 -4.92 16.60
N HIS A 649 12.55 -3.96 16.68
CA HIS A 649 13.20 -3.38 15.50
C HIS A 649 14.65 -2.93 15.73
N ILE A 650 15.19 -3.03 16.94
CA ILE A 650 16.59 -2.72 17.26
C ILE A 650 17.33 -3.98 17.65
N GLY A 651 18.51 -4.19 17.05
CA GLY A 651 19.41 -5.29 17.39
C GLY A 651 19.34 -6.51 16.48
N TYR A 652 18.91 -6.32 15.24
CA TYR A 652 18.91 -7.39 14.23
C TYR A 652 20.30 -7.98 14.01
N THR A 653 20.41 -9.30 14.04
CA THR A 653 21.63 -10.08 13.74
C THR A 653 21.44 -11.04 12.56
N SER A 654 20.19 -11.34 12.20
CA SER A 654 19.79 -12.19 11.08
C SER A 654 18.63 -11.52 10.31
N TRP A 655 17.96 -12.24 9.43
CA TRP A 655 16.78 -11.73 8.75
C TRP A 655 15.56 -11.60 9.68
N GLN A 656 15.47 -12.44 10.72
CA GLN A 656 14.38 -12.40 11.70
C GLN A 656 14.58 -11.27 12.73
N GLU A 657 13.47 -10.77 13.21
CA GLU A 657 13.42 -9.81 14.32
C GLU A 657 14.05 -10.37 15.60
N PRO A 658 14.69 -9.57 16.40
CA PRO A 658 15.17 -9.96 17.71
C PRO A 658 13.95 -10.20 18.64
N LYS A 659 14.06 -11.20 19.51
CA LYS A 659 13.00 -11.51 20.50
C LYS A 659 12.67 -10.35 21.44
N GLN A 660 13.58 -9.42 21.60
CA GLN A 660 13.44 -8.20 22.37
C GLN A 660 14.36 -7.13 21.77
N GLN A 661 14.07 -5.86 22.05
CA GLN A 661 14.97 -4.77 21.68
C GLN A 661 16.36 -4.99 22.31
N VAL A 662 17.41 -4.84 21.52
CA VAL A 662 18.79 -5.02 21.98
C VAL A 662 19.59 -3.76 21.69
N MET A 663 19.99 -3.08 22.78
CA MET A 663 20.88 -1.91 22.67
C MET A 663 22.19 -2.29 21.98
N PRO A 664 22.59 -1.62 20.87
CA PRO A 664 23.88 -1.85 20.23
C PRO A 664 25.05 -1.58 21.19
N GLU A 665 26.10 -2.43 21.14
CA GLU A 665 27.26 -2.27 21.98
C GLU A 665 27.96 -0.93 21.75
N VAL A 666 28.18 -0.19 22.82
CA VAL A 666 28.98 1.04 22.88
C VAL A 666 30.17 0.86 23.79
N ARG A 667 31.23 1.64 23.59
CA ARG A 667 32.48 1.56 24.34
C ARG A 667 32.80 2.87 24.99
N ARG A 668 33.31 2.82 26.19
CA ARG A 668 33.76 4.00 26.95
C ARG A 668 35.26 4.04 27.08
N VAL A 669 35.84 5.23 26.94
CA VAL A 669 37.27 5.50 27.05
C VAL A 669 37.59 6.17 28.36
N ALA A 670 38.60 5.71 29.09
CA ALA A 670 39.01 6.32 30.37
C ALA A 670 39.49 7.75 30.16
N VAL A 671 39.00 8.67 30.99
CA VAL A 671 39.45 10.06 30.99
C VAL A 671 40.94 10.12 31.38
N GLY A 672 41.76 10.78 30.52
CA GLY A 672 43.22 10.88 30.73
C GLY A 672 44.06 10.04 29.76
N ARG A 673 43.47 9.22 28.90
CA ARG A 673 44.19 8.57 27.83
C ARG A 673 44.34 9.55 26.65
N LYS A 674 45.56 9.97 26.36
CA LYS A 674 45.82 10.77 25.15
C LYS A 674 45.51 9.93 23.90
N ALA A 675 44.75 10.48 22.96
CA ALA A 675 44.56 9.90 21.67
C ALA A 675 45.95 9.63 21.05
N SER A 676 46.13 8.44 20.45
CA SER A 676 47.35 8.12 19.77
C SER A 676 47.52 9.06 18.57
N ALA A 677 48.53 9.92 18.63
CA ALA A 677 48.86 10.91 17.60
C ALA A 677 49.16 10.26 16.20
N ASP A 678 49.44 8.96 16.18
CA ASP A 678 49.79 8.22 14.96
C ASP A 678 48.62 7.94 14.02
N LEU A 679 47.36 8.09 14.47
CA LEU A 679 46.17 7.86 13.65
C LEU A 679 45.61 9.15 13.02
N ALA A 680 46.09 10.32 13.42
CA ALA A 680 45.80 11.61 12.76
C ALA A 680 46.44 11.79 11.39
N ARG A 681 47.35 10.89 10.98
CA ARG A 681 47.89 10.81 9.62
C ARG A 681 46.97 9.91 8.79
N GLY A 682 45.81 10.45 8.37
CA GLY A 682 45.02 9.85 7.32
C GLY A 682 45.89 9.48 6.14
N LYS A 683 45.77 8.26 5.63
CA LYS A 683 46.28 7.94 4.29
C LYS A 683 45.82 9.05 3.35
N ALA A 684 46.75 9.58 2.57
CA ALA A 684 46.45 10.61 1.59
C ALA A 684 45.16 10.20 0.82
N VAL A 685 44.17 11.06 0.88
CA VAL A 685 42.98 10.93 0.09
C VAL A 685 43.46 10.82 -1.37
N ALA A 686 43.09 9.75 -2.06
CA ALA A 686 43.26 9.69 -3.50
C ALA A 686 42.67 10.99 -4.08
N PRO A 687 43.28 11.60 -5.10
CA PRO A 687 42.78 12.82 -5.69
C PRO A 687 41.31 12.58 -6.05
N ALA A 688 40.42 13.50 -5.67
CA ALA A 688 39.00 13.41 -5.95
C ALA A 688 38.84 13.20 -7.46
N VAL A 689 38.34 12.07 -7.87
CA VAL A 689 37.86 11.86 -9.23
C VAL A 689 36.77 12.91 -9.42
N HIS A 690 36.86 13.72 -10.46
CA HIS A 690 35.82 14.66 -10.80
C HIS A 690 34.60 13.84 -11.24
N THR A 691 33.66 13.66 -10.32
CA THR A 691 32.38 13.01 -10.61
C THR A 691 31.31 14.05 -10.90
N THR A 692 30.65 13.92 -12.04
CA THR A 692 29.46 14.71 -12.38
C THR A 692 28.24 13.83 -12.14
N GLN A 693 27.32 14.30 -11.28
CA GLN A 693 26.03 13.63 -11.05
C GLN A 693 24.91 14.40 -11.75
N ILE A 694 24.08 13.69 -12.49
CA ILE A 694 22.92 14.24 -13.19
C ILE A 694 21.69 13.45 -12.72
N GLU A 695 20.74 14.13 -12.09
CA GLU A 695 19.42 13.54 -11.82
C GLU A 695 18.73 13.21 -13.14
N ALA A 696 18.10 12.06 -13.26
CA ALA A 696 17.47 11.62 -14.51
C ALA A 696 16.40 12.60 -15.01
N THR A 697 15.80 13.36 -14.11
CA THR A 697 14.80 14.40 -14.40
C THR A 697 15.40 15.66 -15.05
N ASN A 698 16.74 15.82 -15.01
CA ASN A 698 17.47 16.97 -15.58
C ASN A 698 18.01 16.66 -17.00
N TYR A 699 17.17 15.99 -17.81
CA TYR A 699 17.49 15.70 -19.20
C TYR A 699 17.50 16.97 -20.06
N THR A 700 18.36 16.99 -21.08
CA THR A 700 18.38 18.06 -22.09
C THR A 700 17.24 17.90 -23.08
N ARG A 701 16.93 16.67 -23.44
CA ARG A 701 15.87 16.32 -24.39
C ARG A 701 15.26 14.97 -24.09
N ALA A 702 13.92 14.89 -24.16
CA ALA A 702 13.17 13.64 -24.14
C ALA A 702 12.56 13.40 -25.52
N VAL A 703 12.80 12.24 -26.11
CA VAL A 703 12.30 11.86 -27.42
C VAL A 703 11.38 10.66 -27.25
N GLY A 704 10.12 10.83 -27.64
CA GLY A 704 9.13 9.77 -27.70
C GLY A 704 9.16 9.03 -29.03
N GLY A 705 8.45 7.92 -29.12
CA GLY A 705 8.29 7.10 -30.32
C GLY A 705 7.52 5.81 -30.02
N ALA A 706 7.04 5.09 -31.01
CA ALA A 706 6.25 3.86 -30.84
C ALA A 706 5.03 4.01 -29.89
N GLY A 707 4.45 5.21 -29.83
CA GLY A 707 3.34 5.50 -28.91
C GLY A 707 3.75 5.70 -27.45
N LEU A 708 5.04 5.89 -27.17
CA LEU A 708 5.61 6.10 -25.83
C LEU A 708 6.13 7.52 -25.69
N THR A 709 5.99 8.06 -24.46
CA THR A 709 6.56 9.34 -24.03
C THR A 709 7.24 9.18 -22.69
N TRP A 710 8.32 9.97 -22.45
CA TRP A 710 8.99 9.99 -21.16
C TRP A 710 8.29 10.91 -20.19
N HIS A 711 8.09 10.44 -18.97
CA HIS A 711 7.46 11.20 -17.88
C HIS A 711 8.38 11.23 -16.66
N LYS A 712 8.44 12.39 -16.02
CA LYS A 712 8.99 12.52 -14.68
C LYS A 712 7.92 12.01 -13.71
N ILE A 713 8.25 10.99 -12.93
CA ILE A 713 7.47 10.58 -11.78
C ILE A 713 8.10 11.26 -10.57
N ALA A 714 7.44 12.31 -10.11
CA ALA A 714 7.92 13.11 -8.99
C ALA A 714 8.08 12.22 -7.75
N HIS A 715 9.15 12.41 -7.00
CA HIS A 715 9.45 11.73 -5.73
C HIS A 715 9.71 10.22 -5.82
N LEU A 716 9.59 9.59 -6.98
CA LEU A 716 9.92 8.16 -7.14
C LEU A 716 11.43 7.94 -6.96
N GLY A 717 11.78 6.97 -6.12
CA GLY A 717 13.16 6.60 -5.83
C GLY A 717 13.80 7.45 -4.71
N GLN A 718 15.10 7.70 -4.82
CA GLN A 718 15.90 8.33 -3.76
C GLN A 718 16.13 9.85 -3.94
N GLY A 719 15.80 10.39 -5.13
CA GLY A 719 16.03 11.77 -5.52
C GLY A 719 14.74 12.57 -5.67
N GLU A 720 14.76 13.61 -6.52
CA GLU A 720 13.58 14.44 -6.83
C GLU A 720 12.53 13.72 -7.67
N GLY A 721 12.86 12.54 -8.16
CA GLY A 721 12.02 11.69 -8.98
C GLY A 721 12.82 10.84 -9.95
N ALA A 722 12.11 10.03 -10.71
CA ALA A 722 12.70 9.15 -11.73
C ALA A 722 12.03 9.35 -13.09
N MET A 723 12.69 8.88 -14.15
CA MET A 723 12.16 8.91 -15.51
C MET A 723 11.63 7.53 -15.90
N LEU A 724 10.39 7.52 -16.39
CA LEU A 724 9.67 6.33 -16.85
C LEU A 724 9.02 6.62 -18.20
N ALA A 725 9.05 5.66 -19.13
CA ALA A 725 8.33 5.75 -20.39
C ALA A 725 6.87 5.26 -20.21
N LEU A 726 5.90 6.06 -20.62
CA LEU A 726 4.47 5.75 -20.52
C LEU A 726 3.80 5.70 -21.91
N PRO A 727 2.70 4.95 -22.06
CA PRO A 727 2.10 4.05 -21.07
C PRO A 727 2.95 2.80 -20.84
N GLN A 728 2.90 2.25 -19.61
CA GLN A 728 3.51 0.95 -19.30
C GLN A 728 2.77 -0.21 -19.98
N GLY A 729 3.27 -1.42 -19.86
CA GLY A 729 2.67 -2.63 -20.45
C GLY A 729 2.97 -2.80 -21.96
N ARG A 730 3.86 -2.00 -22.52
CA ARG A 730 4.20 -2.02 -23.96
C ARG A 730 5.38 -2.94 -24.25
N ALA A 731 5.39 -3.48 -25.47
CA ALA A 731 6.47 -4.30 -25.99
C ALA A 731 7.82 -3.57 -25.96
N SER A 732 8.92 -4.34 -25.99
CA SER A 732 10.27 -3.84 -26.15
C SER A 732 10.40 -2.98 -27.41
N THR A 733 11.28 -1.97 -27.37
CA THR A 733 11.60 -1.09 -28.47
C THR A 733 13.05 -1.30 -28.92
N THR A 734 13.36 -0.77 -30.08
CA THR A 734 14.70 -0.80 -30.67
C THR A 734 15.25 0.64 -30.81
N ARG A 735 16.52 0.77 -31.16
CA ARG A 735 17.11 2.07 -31.49
C ARG A 735 16.32 2.81 -32.60
N ALA A 736 15.76 2.07 -33.56
CA ALA A 736 15.01 2.64 -34.68
C ALA A 736 13.72 3.33 -34.24
N ASP A 737 13.10 2.89 -33.16
CA ASP A 737 11.89 3.49 -32.58
C ASP A 737 12.16 4.87 -31.95
N GLY A 738 13.41 5.22 -31.65
CA GLY A 738 13.86 6.52 -31.27
C GLY A 738 13.64 6.92 -29.82
N VAL A 739 12.99 6.09 -29.01
CA VAL A 739 12.58 6.42 -27.62
C VAL A 739 13.78 6.56 -26.71
N ARG A 740 14.13 7.79 -26.31
CA ARG A 740 15.33 8.05 -25.52
C ARG A 740 15.28 9.33 -24.71
N LEU A 741 16.15 9.40 -23.72
CA LEU A 741 16.54 10.62 -23.00
C LEU A 741 17.94 11.05 -23.45
N GLU A 742 18.17 12.35 -23.52
CA GLU A 742 19.47 12.93 -23.88
C GLU A 742 19.94 13.84 -22.74
N TYR A 743 21.23 13.70 -22.38
CA TYR A 743 21.87 14.45 -21.30
C TYR A 743 23.15 15.08 -21.81
N ALA A 744 23.24 16.42 -21.80
CA ALA A 744 24.46 17.15 -22.14
C ALA A 744 25.38 17.22 -20.92
N PHE A 745 26.69 16.98 -21.15
CA PHE A 745 27.71 17.08 -20.12
C PHE A 745 29.07 17.42 -20.76
N ASP A 746 30.00 17.90 -19.96
CA ASP A 746 31.34 18.25 -20.42
C ASP A 746 32.39 17.25 -19.90
N VAL A 747 33.31 16.84 -20.78
CA VAL A 747 34.51 16.08 -20.47
C VAL A 747 35.67 17.04 -20.36
N VAL A 748 36.24 17.20 -19.17
CA VAL A 748 37.30 18.17 -18.89
C VAL A 748 38.61 17.75 -19.56
N LYS A 749 38.91 16.46 -19.60
CA LYS A 749 40.15 15.90 -20.16
C LYS A 749 39.82 14.66 -21.00
N ALA A 750 40.35 14.62 -22.23
CA ALA A 750 40.20 13.45 -23.08
C ALA A 750 40.71 12.17 -22.41
N GLY A 751 39.95 11.10 -22.53
CA GLY A 751 40.26 9.80 -21.92
C GLY A 751 39.08 8.86 -21.95
N ASP A 752 39.17 7.84 -21.13
CA ASP A 752 38.05 6.92 -20.90
C ASP A 752 37.06 7.55 -19.90
N VAL A 753 35.77 7.44 -20.21
CA VAL A 753 34.68 7.96 -19.39
C VAL A 753 33.86 6.79 -18.91
N ARG A 754 33.80 6.57 -17.60
CA ARG A 754 32.95 5.60 -16.96
C ARG A 754 31.64 6.28 -16.59
N MET A 755 30.53 5.64 -16.90
CA MET A 755 29.20 6.09 -16.50
C MET A 755 28.49 5.00 -15.71
N ARG A 756 27.88 5.41 -14.64
CA ARG A 756 27.01 4.59 -13.82
C ARG A 756 25.58 5.12 -13.92
N LEU A 757 24.66 4.25 -14.28
CA LEU A 757 23.23 4.52 -14.31
C LEU A 757 22.61 3.89 -13.06
N ASP A 758 22.02 4.70 -12.21
CA ASP A 758 21.27 4.26 -11.05
C ASP A 758 19.81 4.10 -11.45
N LEU A 759 19.29 2.87 -11.35
CA LEU A 759 17.92 2.49 -11.65
C LEU A 759 17.17 2.20 -10.34
N LEU A 760 15.87 2.41 -10.33
CA LEU A 760 15.03 1.80 -9.32
C LEU A 760 15.04 0.27 -9.54
N PRO A 761 15.17 -0.57 -8.50
CA PRO A 761 15.03 -2.01 -8.67
C PRO A 761 13.68 -2.36 -9.26
N THR A 762 13.68 -3.04 -10.38
CA THR A 762 12.51 -3.60 -11.06
C THR A 762 12.89 -4.93 -11.69
N LEU A 763 11.90 -5.77 -12.01
CA LEU A 763 12.13 -7.10 -12.56
C LEU A 763 11.53 -7.23 -13.95
N ASP A 764 12.06 -8.14 -14.74
CA ASP A 764 11.42 -8.54 -16.00
C ASP A 764 10.15 -9.33 -15.71
N THR A 765 9.00 -8.71 -15.97
CA THR A 765 7.68 -9.32 -15.76
C THR A 765 7.22 -10.23 -16.91
N THR A 766 8.04 -10.41 -17.94
CA THR A 766 7.71 -11.23 -19.13
C THR A 766 8.19 -12.67 -19.02
N GLY A 767 9.14 -12.96 -18.11
CA GLY A 767 9.76 -14.27 -17.88
C GLY A 767 11.07 -14.48 -18.63
N GLY A 768 11.63 -13.43 -19.25
CA GLY A 768 12.98 -13.44 -19.82
C GLY A 768 14.10 -13.29 -18.77
N ASN A 769 13.73 -12.92 -17.55
CA ASN A 769 14.64 -12.71 -16.41
C ASN A 769 15.73 -11.65 -16.63
N THR A 770 15.58 -10.79 -17.62
CA THR A 770 16.56 -9.76 -17.92
C THR A 770 15.89 -8.55 -18.55
N LEU A 771 16.11 -7.37 -17.98
CA LEU A 771 15.74 -6.08 -18.55
C LEU A 771 16.91 -5.48 -19.31
N HIS A 772 16.63 -4.80 -20.42
CA HIS A 772 17.61 -4.15 -21.25
C HIS A 772 17.34 -2.66 -21.37
N LEU A 773 18.42 -1.88 -21.35
CA LEU A 773 18.42 -0.48 -21.77
C LEU A 773 19.62 -0.21 -22.67
N GLY A 774 19.50 0.74 -23.58
CA GLY A 774 20.58 1.13 -24.47
C GLY A 774 21.26 2.42 -23.99
N VAL A 775 22.55 2.53 -24.17
CA VAL A 775 23.28 3.79 -23.98
C VAL A 775 24.19 4.07 -25.19
N SER A 776 24.28 5.32 -25.61
CA SER A 776 25.21 5.74 -26.64
C SER A 776 25.74 7.14 -26.33
N LEU A 777 26.97 7.41 -26.74
CA LEU A 777 27.59 8.73 -26.64
C LEU A 777 27.54 9.41 -28.01
N ASP A 778 26.97 10.62 -28.04
CA ASP A 778 26.77 11.40 -29.26
C ASP A 778 26.03 10.58 -30.34
N ASP A 779 26.54 10.49 -31.55
CA ASP A 779 26.01 9.68 -32.63
C ASP A 779 26.67 8.29 -32.76
N GLY A 780 27.47 7.92 -31.75
CA GLY A 780 28.16 6.64 -31.70
C GLY A 780 27.22 5.42 -31.60
N PRO A 781 27.80 4.21 -31.63
CA PRO A 781 27.06 2.98 -31.51
C PRO A 781 26.41 2.85 -30.16
N MET A 782 25.22 2.24 -30.14
CA MET A 782 24.50 1.93 -28.91
C MET A 782 25.13 0.68 -28.26
N GLN A 783 25.47 0.79 -26.99
CA GLN A 783 25.78 -0.35 -26.12
C GLN A 783 24.50 -0.75 -25.41
N VAL A 784 24.23 -2.05 -25.34
CA VAL A 784 23.07 -2.61 -24.62
C VAL A 784 23.52 -3.05 -23.24
N LEU A 785 22.93 -2.49 -22.21
CA LEU A 785 23.12 -2.91 -20.83
C LEU A 785 22.01 -3.90 -20.45
N ALA A 786 22.39 -4.97 -19.77
CA ALA A 786 21.48 -6.02 -19.32
C ALA A 786 21.42 -6.02 -17.79
N ASP A 787 20.22 -5.96 -17.25
CA ASP A 787 19.94 -6.15 -15.83
C ASP A 787 19.25 -7.48 -15.61
N ALA A 788 20.00 -8.47 -15.14
CA ALA A 788 19.52 -9.83 -14.87
C ALA A 788 19.12 -9.99 -13.38
N LEU A 789 18.49 -8.97 -12.80
CA LEU A 789 18.04 -9.01 -11.41
C LEU A 789 16.88 -9.98 -11.27
N THR A 790 17.06 -11.06 -10.49
CA THR A 790 16.05 -12.08 -10.27
C THR A 790 16.10 -12.52 -8.81
N PRO A 791 14.99 -12.46 -8.06
CA PRO A 791 14.91 -12.99 -6.70
C PRO A 791 14.92 -14.52 -6.74
N ALA A 792 15.55 -15.15 -5.75
CA ALA A 792 15.48 -16.59 -5.61
C ALA A 792 14.10 -17.04 -5.10
N ALA A 793 13.72 -18.27 -5.43
CA ALA A 793 12.41 -18.82 -5.10
C ALA A 793 12.27 -19.22 -3.62
N THR A 794 13.37 -19.49 -2.91
CA THR A 794 13.37 -19.93 -1.52
C THR A 794 14.12 -18.97 -0.61
N ASP A 795 13.72 -18.86 0.65
CA ASP A 795 14.36 -17.95 1.62
C ASP A 795 15.84 -18.30 1.85
N ALA A 796 16.20 -19.59 1.84
CA ALA A 796 17.59 -20.01 1.94
C ALA A 796 18.44 -19.53 0.74
N ALA A 797 17.89 -19.60 -0.48
CA ALA A 797 18.54 -19.12 -1.67
C ALA A 797 18.57 -17.59 -1.72
N LEU A 798 17.52 -16.90 -1.25
CA LEU A 798 17.49 -15.43 -1.10
C LEU A 798 18.61 -14.93 -0.19
N GLN A 799 18.91 -15.63 0.91
CA GLN A 799 20.02 -15.28 1.81
C GLN A 799 21.39 -15.27 1.08
N ALA A 800 21.57 -16.16 0.11
CA ALA A 800 22.81 -16.28 -0.67
C ALA A 800 22.88 -15.33 -1.88
N GLN A 801 21.77 -14.76 -2.31
CA GLN A 801 21.67 -13.97 -3.54
C GLN A 801 22.13 -12.51 -3.33
N ARG A 802 23.42 -12.25 -3.52
CA ARG A 802 24.05 -10.98 -3.17
C ARG A 802 23.55 -9.78 -3.97
N ASP A 803 23.33 -9.92 -5.27
CA ASP A 803 22.97 -8.80 -6.15
C ASP A 803 21.55 -8.32 -5.91
N TRP A 804 20.59 -9.25 -5.80
CA TRP A 804 19.22 -8.90 -5.48
C TRP A 804 19.12 -8.35 -4.05
N ASN A 805 19.72 -9.00 -3.05
CA ASN A 805 19.74 -8.51 -1.67
C ASN A 805 20.28 -7.08 -1.61
N ARG A 806 21.38 -6.79 -2.31
CA ARG A 806 21.94 -5.45 -2.36
C ARG A 806 20.98 -4.44 -2.98
N ALA A 807 20.37 -4.78 -4.11
CA ALA A 807 19.43 -3.89 -4.81
C ALA A 807 18.23 -3.52 -3.93
N VAL A 808 17.63 -4.48 -3.22
CA VAL A 808 16.47 -4.22 -2.36
C VAL A 808 16.84 -3.52 -1.05
N ILE A 809 18.02 -3.84 -0.48
CA ILE A 809 18.55 -3.18 0.72
C ILE A 809 18.86 -1.70 0.43
N GLU A 810 19.48 -1.41 -0.70
CA GLU A 810 19.88 -0.06 -1.10
C GLU A 810 18.77 0.68 -1.87
N ASN A 811 17.68 0.00 -2.24
CA ASN A 811 16.64 0.48 -3.14
C ASN A 811 17.22 1.16 -4.38
N ASN A 812 18.29 0.55 -4.91
CA ASN A 812 19.04 1.04 -6.05
C ASN A 812 19.68 -0.10 -6.83
N ARG A 813 19.64 -0.02 -8.14
CA ARG A 813 20.33 -0.93 -9.06
C ARG A 813 21.27 -0.14 -9.95
N ALA A 814 22.56 -0.35 -9.81
CA ALA A 814 23.58 0.34 -10.60
C ALA A 814 24.03 -0.50 -11.80
N LEU A 815 24.01 0.07 -12.99
CA LEU A 815 24.61 -0.49 -14.19
C LEU A 815 25.73 0.42 -14.66
N GLU A 816 26.84 -0.15 -15.12
CA GLU A 816 28.01 0.60 -15.54
C GLU A 816 28.31 0.42 -17.03
N VAL A 817 28.81 1.47 -17.67
CA VAL A 817 29.27 1.46 -19.05
C VAL A 817 30.55 2.27 -19.17
N LEU A 818 31.47 1.85 -20.05
CA LEU A 818 32.72 2.52 -20.35
C LEU A 818 32.73 3.00 -21.82
N PHE A 819 32.98 4.28 -21.99
CA PHE A 819 33.26 4.86 -23.29
C PHE A 819 34.75 5.19 -23.37
N SER A 820 35.49 4.52 -24.27
CA SER A 820 36.92 4.69 -24.40
C SER A 820 37.29 5.80 -25.39
N GLY A 821 38.32 6.57 -25.02
CA GLY A 821 38.91 7.56 -25.93
C GLY A 821 38.03 8.78 -26.21
N VAL A 822 37.19 9.19 -25.24
CA VAL A 822 36.29 10.34 -25.37
C VAL A 822 37.14 11.63 -25.45
N ALA A 823 36.81 12.53 -26.37
CA ALA A 823 37.51 13.81 -26.51
C ALA A 823 37.17 14.74 -25.32
N ALA A 824 37.97 15.76 -25.07
CA ALA A 824 37.56 16.84 -24.17
C ALA A 824 36.57 17.76 -24.87
N GLY A 825 35.55 18.25 -24.15
CA GLY A 825 34.51 19.12 -24.66
C GLY A 825 33.11 18.65 -24.31
N GLY A 826 32.13 19.27 -24.95
CA GLY A 826 30.69 18.94 -24.72
C GLY A 826 30.28 17.64 -25.43
N HIS A 827 29.58 16.79 -24.72
CA HIS A 827 29.05 15.52 -25.21
C HIS A 827 27.59 15.35 -24.84
N THR A 828 26.90 14.40 -25.52
CA THR A 828 25.52 14.03 -25.24
C THR A 828 25.44 12.54 -24.98
N LEU A 829 25.11 12.17 -23.76
CA LEU A 829 24.68 10.79 -23.43
C LEU A 829 23.24 10.59 -23.86
N LYS A 830 22.98 9.50 -24.58
CA LYS A 830 21.63 9.07 -24.95
C LYS A 830 21.30 7.76 -24.23
N VAL A 831 20.23 7.76 -23.44
CA VAL A 831 19.70 6.58 -22.75
C VAL A 831 18.43 6.14 -23.47
N TRP A 832 18.46 4.95 -24.07
CA TRP A 832 17.42 4.41 -24.94
C TRP A 832 16.55 3.44 -24.14
N ARG A 833 15.24 3.61 -24.20
CA ARG A 833 14.30 2.60 -23.73
C ARG A 833 14.39 1.41 -24.69
N LEU A 834 14.71 0.23 -24.13
CA LEU A 834 14.60 -1.05 -24.86
C LEU A 834 13.46 -1.86 -24.27
N ASP A 835 13.52 -2.20 -23.00
CA ASP A 835 12.46 -2.95 -22.34
C ASP A 835 11.56 -2.04 -21.50
N ASP A 836 10.38 -2.55 -21.17
CA ASP A 836 9.44 -1.94 -20.25
C ASP A 836 9.92 -2.09 -18.79
N ASN A 837 9.29 -1.36 -17.86
CA ASN A 837 9.63 -1.44 -16.43
C ASN A 837 11.09 -1.01 -16.09
N VAL A 838 11.73 -0.22 -16.94
CA VAL A 838 13.04 0.39 -16.66
C VAL A 838 12.85 1.82 -16.15
N VAL A 839 13.30 2.09 -14.93
CA VAL A 839 13.09 3.35 -14.21
C VAL A 839 14.44 3.97 -13.88
N LEU A 840 14.80 5.07 -14.55
CA LEU A 840 16.09 5.75 -14.39
C LEU A 840 16.00 6.83 -13.30
N GLN A 841 16.89 6.76 -12.29
CA GLN A 841 16.95 7.73 -11.19
C GLN A 841 18.06 8.76 -11.37
N ARG A 842 19.28 8.32 -11.70
CA ARG A 842 20.47 9.16 -11.73
C ARG A 842 21.54 8.61 -12.66
N ILE A 843 22.40 9.50 -13.14
CA ILE A 843 23.58 9.18 -13.91
C ILE A 843 24.80 9.79 -13.19
N THR A 844 25.83 8.99 -12.98
CA THR A 844 27.11 9.44 -12.43
C THR A 844 28.17 9.25 -13.53
N ILE A 845 28.97 10.27 -13.81
CA ILE A 845 30.02 10.32 -14.86
C ILE A 845 31.36 10.52 -14.17
N GLU A 846 32.33 9.62 -14.45
CA GLU A 846 33.69 9.59 -13.88
C GLU A 846 34.75 9.63 -14.96
#